data_82068e49da65ad71edd9f43cee96903c
#
_entry.id   82068e49da65ad71edd9f43cee96903c
#
_cell.length_a   1.000
_cell.length_b   1.000
_cell.length_c   1.000
_cell.angle_alpha   90.00
_cell.angle_beta   90.00
_cell.angle_gamma   90.00
#
_symmetry.space_group_name_H-M   'P 1'
#
loop_
_entity.id
_entity.type
_entity.pdbx_description
1 polymer ?
#
loop_
_entity_poly.entity_id
_entity_poly.type
_entity_poly.pdbx_seq_one_letter_code
_entity_poly.pdbx_strand_id
1 'polypeptide(L)'
;MKRAPNLKHQPADKMTEVIIFAGSDAWAHATQWQEMDGRLAGDNVPPVWLGDQQLAELENLNIIDDGRYCVRLYKAGHIKPSNINAIAQKLAAAGIRDANYYPDGMHSQKRENWREYLERERQNIDDGLAIRLPTKENATGSHGDDELKPRVESRADGVFWVTPKVDKQSGEIIRPETWLCSPLELLGTGTIGKEHYRVMRWKKPANHEVITMAIPCGGIGDRDGWRLLKDHGLNVTTNGKYRAILADWMQLNGSHEEWQLSPTTGWHFGAYIMPDGSVIGESEKPILFTGKTAAVNGYSVAGTAVGWRDTVARLAGGNPSMMLGVAVSLSAPLIGLVGADGFGVHLFEQSSAGKTTTQNIASSLWGEPDAQRLTWYGTALGIANEAEAHNDGLLPLDEIGQAGNAREVSTSAYTLFNGSGKLQGAKDGGNREIKRWRTVAISTGEMDVETFLKSEGIKVKAGQLVRLLNVPMEKSTQYHEYSTGKAHADALKAAWTENHGAAGREWVKWLAAHQQEAKDTVRACRERWRNLIPESYGEQVHRVGERFAILEAALVLSGHVTGWDVQACRDAVQHNFNAWAKEFGTGNKEHRQIIEQAEAFLTAYGMSRFAPVNYDPASLPISELYGYRESEGRYGEPVLFYVLPDPFQSHVANGFNKDAVARALHEAGMLKKPASGRGWQIRTPRLKHLKGARLRVYGLLLTQEDETESD
;
A
#
# COMPACT_ATOMS: atom_id res chain seq x y z
N MET A 1 -21.13 -61.66 10.08
CA MET A 1 -20.41 -60.49 10.60
C MET A 1 -20.12 -59.54 9.46
N LYS A 2 -20.83 -58.38 9.37
CA LYS A 2 -20.52 -57.35 8.39
C LYS A 2 -19.48 -56.42 9.02
N ARG A 3 -18.30 -56.34 8.39
CA ARG A 3 -17.21 -55.42 8.80
C ARG A 3 -17.67 -53.99 8.60
N ALA A 4 -17.22 -53.06 9.49
CA ALA A 4 -17.39 -51.63 9.29
C ALA A 4 -16.78 -51.22 7.93
N PRO A 5 -17.39 -50.30 7.21
CA PRO A 5 -16.92 -49.87 5.89
C PRO A 5 -15.52 -49.22 5.98
N ASN A 6 -14.67 -49.58 5.01
CA ASN A 6 -13.30 -49.08 4.91
C ASN A 6 -13.35 -47.69 4.24
N LEU A 7 -13.09 -46.64 4.98
CA LEU A 7 -13.19 -45.25 4.58
C LEU A 7 -12.02 -44.75 3.67
N LYS A 8 -11.45 -45.66 2.84
CA LYS A 8 -10.38 -45.30 1.91
C LYS A 8 -10.96 -44.71 0.62
N HIS A 9 -10.51 -43.49 0.30
CA HIS A 9 -10.68 -42.71 -0.94
C HIS A 9 -11.92 -41.81 -1.05
N GLN A 10 -11.67 -40.52 -0.75
CA GLN A 10 -12.41 -39.40 -1.33
C GLN A 10 -11.48 -38.18 -1.56
N PRO A 11 -11.80 -37.28 -2.49
CA PRO A 11 -10.93 -36.14 -2.85
C PRO A 11 -10.81 -35.05 -1.78
N ALA A 12 -9.76 -34.25 -1.88
CA ALA A 12 -9.14 -33.43 -0.83
C ALA A 12 -9.91 -32.21 -0.29
N ASP A 13 -11.12 -31.88 -0.77
CA ASP A 13 -11.67 -30.52 -0.60
C ASP A 13 -12.94 -30.37 0.25
N LYS A 14 -13.41 -31.44 0.93
CA LYS A 14 -14.59 -31.34 1.85
C LYS A 14 -14.36 -32.17 3.09
N MET A 15 -14.63 -31.59 4.29
CA MET A 15 -14.74 -32.36 5.52
C MET A 15 -15.88 -33.37 5.37
N THR A 16 -15.58 -34.66 5.62
CA THR A 16 -16.55 -35.72 5.52
C THR A 16 -17.15 -35.99 6.90
N GLU A 17 -18.47 -35.91 7.03
CA GLU A 17 -19.16 -36.27 8.25
C GLU A 17 -19.25 -37.80 8.40
N VAL A 18 -18.86 -38.31 9.57
CA VAL A 18 -18.97 -39.69 9.96
C VAL A 18 -19.96 -39.79 11.12
N ILE A 19 -21.01 -40.53 10.93
CA ILE A 19 -22.05 -40.76 11.94
C ILE A 19 -21.79 -42.09 12.61
N ILE A 20 -21.75 -42.07 13.94
CA ILE A 20 -21.58 -43.27 14.78
C ILE A 20 -22.78 -43.40 15.70
N PHE A 21 -23.46 -44.51 15.66
CA PHE A 21 -24.46 -44.89 16.65
C PHE A 21 -23.84 -45.85 17.65
N ALA A 22 -23.95 -45.55 18.95
CA ALA A 22 -23.37 -46.40 20.00
C ALA A 22 -24.38 -46.73 21.09
N GLY A 23 -24.47 -48.01 21.44
CA GLY A 23 -25.36 -48.53 22.49
C GLY A 23 -26.14 -49.75 22.06
N SER A 24 -27.05 -50.26 22.95
CA SER A 24 -27.84 -51.49 22.74
C SER A 24 -28.62 -51.51 21.43
N ASP A 25 -29.10 -50.33 20.97
CA ASP A 25 -29.96 -50.20 19.79
C ASP A 25 -29.22 -49.64 18.56
N ALA A 26 -27.88 -49.60 18.63
CA ALA A 26 -27.01 -48.98 17.62
C ALA A 26 -27.27 -49.51 16.19
N TRP A 27 -27.44 -50.81 16.04
CA TRP A 27 -27.70 -51.42 14.74
C TRP A 27 -29.06 -51.00 14.15
N ALA A 28 -30.10 -50.94 14.98
CA ALA A 28 -31.43 -50.53 14.55
C ALA A 28 -31.45 -49.08 14.08
N HIS A 29 -30.78 -48.19 14.82
CA HIS A 29 -30.65 -46.79 14.46
C HIS A 29 -29.81 -46.60 13.18
N ALA A 30 -28.70 -47.32 13.01
CA ALA A 30 -27.90 -47.28 11.81
C ALA A 30 -28.65 -47.78 10.57
N THR A 31 -29.47 -48.84 10.74
CA THR A 31 -30.30 -49.40 9.66
C THR A 31 -31.37 -48.40 9.24
N GLN A 32 -32.08 -47.83 10.22
CA GLN A 32 -33.09 -46.80 9.97
C GLN A 32 -32.47 -45.57 9.27
N TRP A 33 -31.29 -45.17 9.66
CA TRP A 33 -30.56 -44.09 9.02
C TRP A 33 -30.20 -44.41 7.56
N GLN A 34 -29.68 -45.62 7.28
CA GLN A 34 -29.38 -46.09 5.93
C GLN A 34 -30.63 -46.16 5.03
N GLU A 35 -31.77 -46.51 5.56
CA GLU A 35 -33.03 -46.51 4.82
C GLU A 35 -33.52 -45.10 4.48
N MET A 36 -33.26 -44.14 5.35
CA MET A 36 -33.55 -42.73 5.12
C MET A 36 -32.58 -42.12 4.10
N ASP A 37 -31.28 -42.42 4.18
CA ASP A 37 -30.23 -41.91 3.35
C ASP A 37 -30.21 -42.56 1.94
N GLY A 38 -30.52 -43.82 1.83
CA GLY A 38 -30.64 -44.54 0.55
C GLY A 38 -31.73 -44.01 -0.40
N ARG A 39 -32.56 -43.06 0.06
CA ARG A 39 -33.51 -42.29 -0.76
C ARG A 39 -33.01 -40.96 -1.26
N LEU A 40 -31.84 -40.50 -0.77
CA LEU A 40 -31.23 -39.23 -1.08
C LEU A 40 -29.86 -39.49 -1.76
N ALA A 41 -29.89 -39.96 -3.02
CA ALA A 41 -28.71 -40.31 -3.80
C ALA A 41 -27.62 -39.23 -3.73
N GLY A 42 -26.48 -39.54 -3.13
CA GLY A 42 -25.28 -38.72 -3.12
C GLY A 42 -24.26 -39.25 -2.11
N ASP A 43 -23.01 -39.03 -2.35
CA ASP A 43 -21.71 -39.42 -1.76
C ASP A 43 -21.58 -39.58 -0.23
N ASN A 44 -22.53 -40.21 0.46
CA ASN A 44 -22.55 -40.32 1.91
C ASN A 44 -21.85 -41.58 2.42
N VAL A 45 -21.01 -41.41 3.43
CA VAL A 45 -20.37 -42.52 4.14
C VAL A 45 -21.43 -43.27 4.96
N PRO A 46 -21.55 -44.61 4.85
CA PRO A 46 -22.50 -45.38 5.63
C PRO A 46 -22.26 -45.17 7.13
N PRO A 47 -23.31 -45.07 7.96
CA PRO A 47 -23.17 -44.89 9.39
C PRO A 47 -22.47 -46.11 10.02
N VAL A 48 -21.63 -45.81 11.01
CA VAL A 48 -20.96 -46.82 11.83
C VAL A 48 -21.88 -47.13 13.02
N TRP A 49 -21.95 -48.39 13.40
CA TRP A 49 -22.68 -48.80 14.58
C TRP A 49 -21.81 -49.60 15.54
N LEU A 50 -21.96 -49.31 16.82
CA LEU A 50 -21.19 -49.91 17.92
C LEU A 50 -22.19 -50.45 18.97
N GLY A 51 -22.67 -51.65 18.77
CA GLY A 51 -23.46 -52.38 19.76
C GLY A 51 -22.60 -53.02 20.85
N ASP A 52 -23.21 -53.74 21.82
CA ASP A 52 -22.48 -54.25 22.98
C ASP A 52 -21.26 -55.12 22.64
N GLN A 53 -21.28 -55.89 21.58
CA GLN A 53 -20.12 -56.66 21.11
C GLN A 53 -19.03 -55.81 20.52
N GLN A 54 -19.37 -54.83 19.70
CA GLN A 54 -18.42 -53.94 19.06
C GLN A 54 -17.79 -52.97 20.06
N LEU A 55 -18.51 -52.59 21.13
CA LEU A 55 -17.99 -51.80 22.23
C LEU A 55 -16.96 -52.56 23.08
N ALA A 56 -17.04 -53.89 23.13
CA ALA A 56 -16.03 -54.72 23.77
C ALA A 56 -14.74 -54.87 22.93
N GLU A 57 -14.86 -54.77 21.60
CA GLU A 57 -13.76 -54.92 20.63
C GLU A 57 -13.46 -53.64 19.87
N LEU A 58 -13.29 -52.52 20.60
CA LEU A 58 -13.01 -51.21 19.98
C LEU A 58 -11.75 -51.18 19.08
N GLU A 59 -10.95 -52.25 19.08
CA GLU A 59 -9.79 -52.42 18.18
C GLU A 59 -10.18 -52.46 16.69
N ASN A 60 -11.42 -52.75 16.37
CA ASN A 60 -11.96 -52.83 15.02
C ASN A 60 -12.51 -51.49 14.47
N LEU A 61 -12.42 -50.42 15.22
CA LEU A 61 -12.79 -49.09 14.74
C LEU A 61 -11.67 -48.51 13.88
N ASN A 62 -11.60 -48.95 12.63
CA ASN A 62 -10.61 -48.44 11.65
C ASN A 62 -11.04 -47.08 11.07
N ILE A 63 -10.92 -46.03 11.85
CA ILE A 63 -11.00 -44.65 11.37
C ILE A 63 -9.57 -44.17 11.12
N ILE A 64 -9.21 -43.97 9.85
CA ILE A 64 -7.95 -43.39 9.46
C ILE A 64 -8.22 -41.91 9.27
N ASP A 65 -7.71 -41.09 10.16
CA ASP A 65 -7.81 -39.65 10.04
C ASP A 65 -6.57 -39.09 9.28
N ASP A 66 -6.88 -38.31 8.26
CA ASP A 66 -5.97 -37.47 7.54
C ASP A 66 -6.33 -35.96 7.74
N GLY A 67 -7.09 -35.64 8.80
CA GLY A 67 -7.56 -34.29 9.13
C GLY A 67 -8.87 -33.88 8.48
N ARG A 68 -9.56 -34.81 7.83
CA ARG A 68 -10.77 -34.55 6.97
C ARG A 68 -12.09 -35.03 7.53
N TYR A 69 -12.13 -35.58 8.75
CA TYR A 69 -13.36 -36.15 9.30
C TYR A 69 -13.89 -35.36 10.48
N CYS A 70 -15.21 -35.11 10.46
CA CYS A 70 -16.01 -34.67 11.58
C CYS A 70 -16.86 -35.86 12.07
N VAL A 71 -16.77 -36.19 13.36
CA VAL A 71 -17.49 -37.34 13.91
C VAL A 71 -18.66 -36.90 14.78
N ARG A 72 -19.84 -37.46 14.50
CA ARG A 72 -21.04 -37.30 15.32
C ARG A 72 -21.44 -38.63 15.94
N LEU A 73 -21.29 -38.72 17.26
CA LEU A 73 -21.56 -39.90 18.06
C LEU A 73 -22.94 -39.77 18.71
N TYR A 74 -23.89 -40.55 18.30
CA TYR A 74 -25.25 -40.60 18.85
C TYR A 74 -25.42 -41.75 19.81
N LYS A 75 -26.01 -41.49 20.97
CA LYS A 75 -26.49 -42.54 21.88
C LYS A 75 -27.66 -43.24 21.25
N ALA A 76 -27.60 -44.58 21.20
CA ALA A 76 -28.63 -45.44 20.66
C ALA A 76 -28.98 -46.55 21.67
N GLY A 77 -29.98 -46.31 22.51
CA GLY A 77 -30.33 -47.17 23.62
C GLY A 77 -29.39 -47.00 24.82
N HIS A 78 -29.10 -48.11 25.55
CA HIS A 78 -28.22 -48.04 26.73
C HIS A 78 -26.77 -48.13 26.36
N ILE A 79 -25.94 -47.21 26.90
CA ILE A 79 -24.47 -47.21 26.77
C ILE A 79 -23.84 -46.79 28.11
N LYS A 80 -22.78 -47.51 28.52
CA LYS A 80 -22.05 -47.15 29.73
C LYS A 80 -21.15 -45.90 29.49
N PRO A 81 -21.05 -44.97 30.44
CA PRO A 81 -20.17 -43.80 30.31
C PRO A 81 -18.70 -44.17 30.00
N SER A 82 -18.20 -45.30 30.56
CA SER A 82 -16.86 -45.81 30.25
C SER A 82 -16.64 -46.13 28.78
N ASN A 83 -17.69 -46.60 28.08
CA ASN A 83 -17.61 -46.94 26.67
C ASN A 83 -17.53 -45.66 25.80
N ILE A 84 -18.27 -44.63 26.19
CA ILE A 84 -18.19 -43.31 25.51
C ILE A 84 -16.79 -42.75 25.62
N ASN A 85 -16.17 -42.80 26.82
CA ASN A 85 -14.79 -42.37 27.02
C ASN A 85 -13.78 -43.20 26.20
N ALA A 86 -13.98 -44.51 26.10
CA ALA A 86 -13.13 -45.36 25.27
C ALA A 86 -13.23 -45.03 23.78
N ILE A 87 -14.46 -44.78 23.28
CA ILE A 87 -14.67 -44.30 21.91
C ILE A 87 -13.97 -42.93 21.69
N ALA A 88 -14.15 -42.00 22.62
CA ALA A 88 -13.52 -40.68 22.55
C ALA A 88 -11.98 -40.78 22.50
N GLN A 89 -11.37 -41.61 23.33
CA GLN A 89 -9.94 -41.87 23.32
C GLN A 89 -9.44 -42.48 21.99
N LYS A 90 -10.20 -43.40 21.40
CA LYS A 90 -9.88 -43.98 20.09
C LYS A 90 -9.97 -42.94 18.96
N LEU A 91 -10.99 -42.09 18.96
CA LEU A 91 -11.14 -40.99 17.99
C LEU A 91 -9.98 -40.01 18.11
N ALA A 92 -9.62 -39.66 19.34
CA ALA A 92 -8.48 -38.79 19.61
C ALA A 92 -7.14 -39.43 19.17
N ALA A 93 -6.97 -40.74 19.43
CA ALA A 93 -5.77 -41.47 18.98
C ALA A 93 -5.68 -41.59 17.46
N ALA A 94 -6.84 -41.64 16.76
CA ALA A 94 -6.91 -41.59 15.31
C ALA A 94 -6.67 -40.19 14.72
N GLY A 95 -6.55 -39.15 15.54
CA GLY A 95 -6.28 -37.79 15.10
C GLY A 95 -7.53 -36.94 14.76
N ILE A 96 -8.74 -37.47 15.03
CA ILE A 96 -10.00 -36.75 14.80
C ILE A 96 -10.01 -35.46 15.65
N ARG A 97 -10.22 -34.30 15.01
CA ARG A 97 -10.22 -33.00 15.67
C ARG A 97 -11.61 -32.49 16.01
N ASP A 98 -12.62 -32.91 15.26
CA ASP A 98 -14.02 -32.55 15.48
C ASP A 98 -14.84 -33.77 15.76
N ALA A 99 -15.16 -34.00 17.04
CA ALA A 99 -15.96 -35.10 17.50
C ALA A 99 -16.94 -34.62 18.57
N ASN A 100 -18.25 -34.85 18.33
CA ASN A 100 -19.34 -34.42 19.21
C ASN A 100 -20.20 -35.61 19.61
N TYR A 101 -20.62 -35.65 20.88
CA TYR A 101 -21.48 -36.67 21.45
C TYR A 101 -22.88 -36.14 21.77
N TYR A 102 -23.90 -36.85 21.32
CA TYR A 102 -25.30 -36.48 21.53
C TYR A 102 -25.95 -37.46 22.52
N PRO A 103 -26.04 -37.09 23.83
CA PRO A 103 -26.51 -37.98 24.88
C PRO A 103 -28.00 -38.30 24.81
N ASP A 104 -28.79 -37.41 24.23
CA ASP A 104 -30.25 -37.60 24.08
C ASP A 104 -30.62 -38.40 22.85
N GLY A 105 -29.62 -38.88 22.09
CA GLY A 105 -29.81 -39.64 20.88
C GLY A 105 -30.32 -38.81 19.71
N MET A 106 -30.88 -39.48 18.72
CA MET A 106 -31.43 -38.82 17.55
C MET A 106 -32.92 -38.55 17.75
N HIS A 107 -33.32 -37.28 17.87
CA HIS A 107 -34.72 -36.89 17.97
C HIS A 107 -35.35 -36.68 16.59
N SER A 108 -35.53 -37.74 15.82
CA SER A 108 -36.26 -37.65 14.55
C SER A 108 -37.66 -38.21 14.68
N GLN A 109 -38.64 -37.35 14.72
CA GLN A 109 -40.05 -37.74 14.60
C GLN A 109 -40.69 -37.34 13.27
N LYS A 110 -40.00 -36.78 12.29
CA LYS A 110 -40.58 -36.44 10.97
C LYS A 110 -39.52 -36.44 9.87
N ARG A 111 -39.97 -36.79 8.64
CA ARG A 111 -39.25 -36.76 7.37
C ARG A 111 -38.65 -35.39 7.09
N GLU A 112 -37.54 -35.10 7.72
CA GLU A 112 -36.72 -33.91 7.41
C GLU A 112 -35.69 -34.26 6.34
N ASN A 113 -35.39 -33.31 5.49
CA ASN A 113 -34.31 -33.41 4.53
C ASN A 113 -32.98 -33.43 5.30
N TRP A 114 -31.99 -34.18 4.81
CA TRP A 114 -30.66 -34.33 5.43
C TRP A 114 -29.97 -33.00 5.74
N ARG A 115 -30.12 -32.00 4.86
CA ARG A 115 -29.54 -30.66 5.09
C ARG A 115 -30.21 -29.93 6.25
N GLU A 116 -31.50 -29.95 6.33
CA GLU A 116 -32.26 -29.34 7.43
C GLU A 116 -31.96 -30.02 8.77
N TYR A 117 -31.74 -31.32 8.75
CA TYR A 117 -31.31 -32.08 9.92
C TYR A 117 -29.92 -31.66 10.37
N LEU A 118 -28.94 -31.55 9.47
CA LEU A 118 -27.57 -31.15 9.78
C LEU A 118 -27.48 -29.68 10.25
N GLU A 119 -28.25 -28.79 9.67
CA GLU A 119 -28.29 -27.37 10.12
C GLU A 119 -28.89 -27.29 11.53
N ARG A 120 -29.93 -28.04 11.82
CA ARG A 120 -30.51 -28.10 13.17
C ARG A 120 -29.54 -28.71 14.18
N GLU A 121 -28.80 -29.74 13.83
CA GLU A 121 -27.84 -30.38 14.73
C GLU A 121 -26.60 -29.47 14.96
N ARG A 122 -26.21 -28.68 13.98
CA ARG A 122 -25.23 -27.63 14.19
C ARG A 122 -25.72 -26.58 15.19
N GLN A 123 -26.97 -26.20 15.10
CA GLN A 123 -27.60 -25.28 16.05
C GLN A 123 -27.68 -25.87 17.46
N ASN A 124 -27.97 -27.16 17.58
CA ASN A 124 -27.97 -27.86 18.87
C ASN A 124 -26.61 -27.91 19.56
N ILE A 125 -25.51 -27.89 18.78
CA ILE A 125 -24.14 -27.74 19.33
C ILE A 125 -23.93 -26.33 19.91
N ASP A 126 -24.37 -25.31 19.18
CA ASP A 126 -24.29 -23.91 19.61
C ASP A 126 -25.17 -23.64 20.83
N ASP A 127 -26.30 -24.34 20.95
CA ASP A 127 -27.23 -24.29 22.09
C ASP A 127 -26.78 -25.14 23.31
N GLY A 128 -25.61 -25.79 23.24
CA GLY A 128 -25.05 -26.61 24.32
C GLY A 128 -25.68 -27.97 24.55
N LEU A 129 -26.47 -28.46 23.60
CA LEU A 129 -27.11 -29.78 23.66
C LEU A 129 -26.18 -30.97 23.28
N ALA A 130 -25.05 -30.65 22.63
CA ALA A 130 -24.01 -31.61 22.29
C ALA A 130 -22.79 -31.49 23.19
N ILE A 131 -22.21 -32.61 23.57
CA ILE A 131 -20.98 -32.66 24.36
C ILE A 131 -19.80 -32.85 23.38
N ARG A 132 -18.90 -31.90 23.31
CA ARG A 132 -17.68 -32.03 22.51
C ARG A 132 -16.77 -33.10 23.10
N LEU A 133 -16.47 -34.13 22.33
CA LEU A 133 -15.55 -35.17 22.77
C LEU A 133 -14.12 -34.68 22.77
N PRO A 134 -13.26 -35.14 23.74
CA PRO A 134 -11.86 -34.74 23.78
C PRO A 134 -11.13 -35.21 22.51
N THR A 135 -10.54 -34.26 21.78
CA THR A 135 -9.69 -34.53 20.62
C THR A 135 -8.22 -34.47 21.03
N LYS A 136 -7.30 -34.80 20.10
CA LYS A 136 -5.86 -34.78 20.38
C LYS A 136 -5.34 -33.41 20.88
N GLU A 137 -6.01 -32.32 20.53
CA GLU A 137 -5.73 -30.97 21.05
C GLU A 137 -6.35 -30.72 22.44
N ASN A 138 -7.39 -31.48 22.83
CA ASN A 138 -8.07 -31.38 24.12
C ASN A 138 -7.75 -32.54 25.08
N ALA A 139 -6.98 -33.54 24.64
CA ALA A 139 -6.73 -34.78 25.38
C ALA A 139 -5.54 -34.70 26.36
N THR A 140 -5.04 -33.49 26.69
CA THR A 140 -4.04 -33.30 27.76
C THR A 140 -4.70 -33.01 29.11
N GLY A 141 -5.56 -33.91 29.56
CA GLY A 141 -6.20 -33.79 30.85
C GLY A 141 -6.57 -35.13 31.47
N SER A 142 -5.73 -35.71 32.31
CA SER A 142 -6.08 -36.78 33.27
C SER A 142 -7.03 -36.16 34.31
N HIS A 143 -8.29 -36.64 34.33
CA HIS A 143 -9.38 -36.13 35.17
C HIS A 143 -9.21 -36.42 36.69
N GLY A 144 -8.10 -36.14 37.30
CA GLY A 144 -7.94 -36.27 38.74
C GLY A 144 -6.90 -35.28 39.31
N ASP A 145 -5.83 -35.04 38.56
CA ASP A 145 -4.72 -34.19 39.00
C ASP A 145 -4.78 -32.77 38.42
N ASP A 146 -5.53 -32.54 37.31
CA ASP A 146 -5.59 -31.25 36.63
C ASP A 146 -6.52 -30.21 37.31
N GLU A 147 -7.49 -30.64 38.08
CA GLU A 147 -8.39 -29.72 38.82
C GLU A 147 -7.65 -28.90 39.87
N LEU A 148 -6.54 -29.38 40.39
CA LEU A 148 -5.72 -28.68 41.38
C LEU A 148 -4.55 -27.92 40.79
N LYS A 149 -4.31 -28.00 39.49
CA LYS A 149 -3.22 -27.25 38.85
C LYS A 149 -3.56 -25.77 38.69
N PRO A 150 -2.67 -24.88 39.12
CA PRO A 150 -2.81 -23.46 38.82
C PRO A 150 -2.80 -23.21 37.32
N ARG A 151 -3.69 -22.34 36.84
CA ARG A 151 -3.85 -22.02 35.41
C ARG A 151 -4.34 -20.61 35.18
N VAL A 152 -4.10 -20.09 33.98
CA VAL A 152 -4.72 -18.83 33.52
C VAL A 152 -6.04 -19.15 32.84
N GLU A 153 -7.10 -18.45 33.23
CA GLU A 153 -8.42 -18.52 32.63
C GLU A 153 -8.76 -17.19 31.98
N SER A 154 -9.10 -17.20 30.67
CA SER A 154 -9.61 -16.05 29.96
C SER A 154 -11.14 -16.11 29.94
N ARG A 155 -11.79 -15.07 30.42
CA ARG A 155 -13.24 -14.95 30.57
C ARG A 155 -13.74 -13.61 30.01
N ALA A 156 -15.05 -13.47 29.90
CA ALA A 156 -15.67 -12.24 29.39
C ALA A 156 -15.39 -10.98 30.24
N ASP A 157 -15.07 -11.15 31.52
CA ASP A 157 -14.77 -10.09 32.50
C ASP A 157 -13.29 -9.85 32.73
N GLY A 158 -12.41 -10.72 32.20
CA GLY A 158 -10.96 -10.57 32.35
C GLY A 158 -10.17 -11.86 32.20
N VAL A 159 -8.88 -11.72 32.36
CA VAL A 159 -7.94 -12.86 32.43
C VAL A 159 -7.49 -13.02 33.88
N PHE A 160 -7.62 -14.24 34.39
CA PHE A 160 -7.39 -14.54 35.80
C PHE A 160 -6.35 -15.65 35.98
N TRP A 161 -5.53 -15.52 37.03
CA TRP A 161 -4.71 -16.60 37.54
C TRP A 161 -5.50 -17.35 38.60
N VAL A 162 -5.87 -18.58 38.34
CA VAL A 162 -6.66 -19.45 39.22
C VAL A 162 -5.72 -20.44 39.90
N THR A 163 -5.76 -20.52 41.23
CA THR A 163 -4.93 -21.42 42.06
C THR A 163 -5.83 -22.33 42.90
N PRO A 164 -6.36 -23.42 42.28
CA PRO A 164 -7.23 -24.34 42.99
C PRO A 164 -6.51 -25.00 44.18
N LYS A 165 -7.20 -25.17 45.29
CA LYS A 165 -6.69 -25.88 46.45
C LYS A 165 -7.84 -26.54 47.20
N VAL A 166 -7.54 -27.65 47.88
CA VAL A 166 -8.53 -28.28 48.77
C VAL A 166 -8.62 -27.50 50.08
N ASP A 167 -9.81 -27.11 50.41
CA ASP A 167 -10.07 -26.50 51.76
C ASP A 167 -9.91 -27.55 52.83
N LYS A 168 -9.13 -27.25 53.85
CA LYS A 168 -8.77 -28.21 54.93
C LYS A 168 -9.93 -28.50 55.87
N GLN A 169 -10.97 -27.65 55.90
CA GLN A 169 -12.10 -27.82 56.81
C GLN A 169 -13.29 -28.47 56.14
N SER A 170 -13.61 -28.10 54.88
CA SER A 170 -14.73 -28.67 54.15
C SER A 170 -14.37 -29.85 53.25
N GLY A 171 -13.12 -30.00 52.88
CA GLY A 171 -12.65 -30.98 51.86
C GLY A 171 -13.00 -30.59 50.43
N GLU A 172 -13.65 -29.46 50.21
CA GLU A 172 -14.04 -28.96 48.89
C GLU A 172 -12.90 -28.25 48.15
N ILE A 173 -12.95 -28.28 46.82
CA ILE A 173 -11.99 -27.56 45.99
C ILE A 173 -12.43 -26.12 45.87
N ILE A 174 -11.71 -25.24 46.55
CA ILE A 174 -11.85 -23.79 46.39
C ILE A 174 -10.90 -23.30 45.30
N ARG A 175 -11.32 -22.28 44.53
CA ARG A 175 -10.58 -21.72 43.37
C ARG A 175 -10.27 -20.23 43.60
N PRO A 176 -9.32 -19.89 44.50
CA PRO A 176 -8.86 -18.51 44.61
C PRO A 176 -8.33 -18.02 43.27
N GLU A 177 -8.75 -16.82 42.90
CA GLU A 177 -8.39 -16.21 41.63
C GLU A 177 -7.75 -14.84 41.83
N THR A 178 -6.88 -14.46 40.93
CA THR A 178 -6.23 -13.15 40.91
C THR A 178 -6.36 -12.57 39.49
N TRP A 179 -6.91 -11.36 39.41
CA TRP A 179 -7.04 -10.68 38.12
C TRP A 179 -5.66 -10.32 37.55
N LEU A 180 -5.46 -10.60 36.25
CA LEU A 180 -4.24 -10.33 35.49
C LEU A 180 -4.38 -9.15 34.54
N CYS A 181 -5.42 -9.15 33.71
CA CYS A 181 -5.70 -8.07 32.76
C CYS A 181 -7.19 -8.03 32.35
N SER A 182 -7.60 -6.97 31.70
CA SER A 182 -8.90 -6.90 31.01
C SER A 182 -9.06 -8.07 30.02
N PRO A 183 -10.30 -8.34 29.56
CA PRO A 183 -10.52 -9.39 28.54
C PRO A 183 -9.58 -9.25 27.37
N LEU A 184 -8.88 -10.33 27.02
CA LEU A 184 -7.85 -10.40 26.00
C LEU A 184 -8.00 -11.68 25.22
N GLU A 185 -8.08 -11.55 23.90
CA GLU A 185 -8.13 -12.67 22.97
C GLU A 185 -6.76 -12.81 22.27
N LEU A 186 -6.26 -14.03 22.16
CA LEU A 186 -5.04 -14.38 21.45
C LEU A 186 -5.43 -14.99 20.09
N LEU A 187 -5.49 -14.16 19.05
CA LEU A 187 -6.08 -14.49 17.75
C LEU A 187 -5.17 -15.36 16.87
N GLY A 188 -3.86 -15.17 16.98
CA GLY A 188 -2.95 -15.90 16.12
C GLY A 188 -1.51 -15.43 16.19
N THR A 189 -0.74 -15.80 15.18
CA THR A 189 0.67 -15.45 15.02
C THR A 189 0.91 -14.90 13.61
N GLY A 190 1.96 -14.12 13.45
CA GLY A 190 2.39 -13.62 12.14
C GLY A 190 3.86 -13.25 12.12
N THR A 191 4.39 -12.93 10.95
CA THR A 191 5.78 -12.53 10.77
C THR A 191 5.89 -11.27 9.92
N ILE A 192 6.88 -10.42 10.22
CA ILE A 192 7.33 -9.34 9.35
C ILE A 192 8.85 -9.51 9.21
N GLY A 193 9.31 -9.82 8.00
CA GLY A 193 10.70 -10.17 7.78
C GLY A 193 11.14 -11.38 8.63
N LYS A 194 12.02 -11.16 9.62
CA LYS A 194 12.47 -12.20 10.57
C LYS A 194 11.82 -12.12 11.94
N GLU A 195 11.03 -11.10 12.18
CA GLU A 195 10.40 -10.88 13.48
C GLU A 195 9.08 -11.62 13.57
N HIS A 196 8.83 -12.29 14.70
CA HIS A 196 7.61 -12.99 15.03
C HIS A 196 6.70 -12.12 15.89
N TYR A 197 5.41 -12.22 15.65
CA TYR A 197 4.38 -11.43 16.33
C TYR A 197 3.26 -12.32 16.84
N ARG A 198 2.65 -11.91 17.97
CA ARG A 198 1.37 -12.40 18.47
C ARG A 198 0.28 -11.40 18.06
N VAL A 199 -0.78 -11.87 17.45
CA VAL A 199 -1.96 -11.05 17.15
C VAL A 199 -2.94 -11.18 18.31
N MET A 200 -3.29 -10.03 18.89
CA MET A 200 -4.13 -9.95 20.08
C MET A 200 -5.27 -8.97 19.84
N ARG A 201 -6.42 -9.21 20.53
CA ARG A 201 -7.59 -8.34 20.46
C ARG A 201 -8.16 -8.08 21.84
N TRP A 202 -8.56 -6.84 22.10
CA TRP A 202 -9.21 -6.44 23.33
C TRP A 202 -10.14 -5.25 23.09
N LYS A 203 -10.97 -4.94 24.10
CA LYS A 203 -11.81 -3.74 24.09
C LYS A 203 -11.25 -2.71 25.07
N LYS A 204 -11.16 -1.45 24.64
CA LYS A 204 -10.80 -0.35 25.52
C LYS A 204 -11.90 -0.16 26.59
N PRO A 205 -11.57 -0.08 27.89
CA PRO A 205 -12.58 0.08 28.92
C PRO A 205 -13.41 1.37 28.82
N ALA A 206 -12.81 2.44 28.28
CA ALA A 206 -13.44 3.76 28.28
C ALA A 206 -14.56 3.91 27.23
N ASN A 207 -14.39 3.35 26.03
CA ASN A 207 -15.29 3.57 24.88
C ASN A 207 -15.71 2.28 24.18
N HIS A 208 -15.32 1.12 24.72
CA HIS A 208 -15.56 -0.22 24.15
C HIS A 208 -15.03 -0.42 22.71
N GLU A 209 -14.13 0.45 22.26
CA GLU A 209 -13.45 0.34 20.98
C GLU A 209 -12.64 -0.96 20.93
N VAL A 210 -12.80 -1.74 19.85
CA VAL A 210 -12.08 -2.98 19.65
C VAL A 210 -10.70 -2.66 19.04
N ILE A 211 -9.65 -3.08 19.72
CA ILE A 211 -8.28 -2.99 19.24
C ILE A 211 -7.80 -4.38 18.82
N THR A 212 -7.32 -4.51 17.60
CA THR A 212 -6.56 -5.68 17.13
C THR A 212 -5.14 -5.23 16.82
N MET A 213 -4.14 -5.87 17.40
CA MET A 213 -2.74 -5.45 17.27
C MET A 213 -1.80 -6.65 17.23
N ALA A 214 -0.75 -6.54 16.41
CA ALA A 214 0.38 -7.46 16.40
C ALA A 214 1.46 -6.96 17.37
N ILE A 215 1.79 -7.78 18.35
CA ILE A 215 2.81 -7.48 19.37
C ILE A 215 4.06 -8.31 19.05
N PRO A 216 5.25 -7.71 18.90
CA PRO A 216 6.50 -8.46 18.72
C PRO A 216 6.69 -9.46 19.86
N CYS A 217 6.97 -10.73 19.55
CA CYS A 217 7.18 -11.77 20.56
C CYS A 217 8.32 -11.42 21.53
N GLY A 218 9.39 -10.80 21.04
CA GLY A 218 10.50 -10.33 21.86
C GLY A 218 10.13 -9.20 22.83
N GLY A 219 8.99 -8.52 22.61
CA GLY A 219 8.48 -7.47 23.52
C GLY A 219 7.50 -7.98 24.56
N ILE A 220 7.02 -9.22 24.47
CA ILE A 220 6.06 -9.77 25.43
C ILE A 220 6.78 -10.05 26.75
N GLY A 221 6.31 -9.40 27.81
CA GLY A 221 6.94 -9.48 29.14
C GLY A 221 7.90 -8.33 29.45
N ASP A 222 8.41 -7.65 28.45
CA ASP A 222 9.31 -6.52 28.59
C ASP A 222 8.57 -5.22 28.94
N ARG A 223 9.33 -4.26 29.48
CA ARG A 223 8.81 -2.94 29.86
C ARG A 223 8.11 -2.23 28.70
N ASP A 224 8.69 -2.28 27.52
CA ASP A 224 8.17 -1.57 26.35
C ASP A 224 6.92 -2.25 25.79
N GLY A 225 6.84 -3.57 25.81
CA GLY A 225 5.63 -4.31 25.45
C GLY A 225 4.46 -4.02 26.39
N TRP A 226 4.70 -4.01 27.69
CA TRP A 226 3.66 -3.63 28.66
C TRP A 226 3.19 -2.18 28.49
N ARG A 227 4.12 -1.27 28.17
CA ARG A 227 3.77 0.11 27.87
C ARG A 227 2.89 0.19 26.63
N LEU A 228 3.28 -0.48 25.54
CA LEU A 228 2.52 -0.51 24.30
C LEU A 228 1.07 -0.97 24.52
N LEU A 229 0.87 -2.09 25.23
CA LEU A 229 -0.47 -2.61 25.51
C LEU A 229 -1.32 -1.62 26.33
N LYS A 230 -0.73 -0.98 27.36
CA LYS A 230 -1.42 0.01 28.21
C LYS A 230 -1.74 1.29 27.46
N ASP A 231 -0.82 1.80 26.63
CA ASP A 231 -1.04 2.99 25.80
C ASP A 231 -2.21 2.79 24.83
N HIS A 232 -2.46 1.54 24.43
CA HIS A 232 -3.61 1.15 23.60
C HIS A 232 -4.83 0.67 24.44
N GLY A 233 -4.84 0.95 25.74
CA GLY A 233 -6.02 0.80 26.61
C GLY A 233 -6.24 -0.58 27.21
N LEU A 234 -5.28 -1.52 27.15
CA LEU A 234 -5.37 -2.76 27.91
C LEU A 234 -4.98 -2.51 29.37
N ASN A 235 -5.91 -2.75 30.32
CA ASN A 235 -5.58 -2.72 31.74
C ASN A 235 -4.83 -4.00 32.12
N VAL A 236 -3.68 -3.85 32.78
CA VAL A 236 -2.79 -4.95 33.19
C VAL A 236 -2.39 -4.76 34.64
N THR A 237 -2.35 -5.84 35.41
CA THR A 237 -1.88 -5.84 36.81
C THR A 237 -0.52 -5.16 36.95
N THR A 238 -0.32 -4.47 38.06
CA THR A 238 0.98 -3.85 38.38
C THR A 238 1.96 -4.83 39.07
N ASN A 239 1.48 -5.96 39.56
CA ASN A 239 2.28 -6.96 40.27
C ASN A 239 3.20 -7.71 39.28
N GLY A 240 4.51 -7.65 39.50
CA GLY A 240 5.52 -8.25 38.61
C GLY A 240 5.39 -9.77 38.44
N LYS A 241 5.07 -10.51 39.52
CA LYS A 241 4.85 -11.96 39.46
C LYS A 241 3.70 -12.32 38.52
N TYR A 242 2.58 -11.62 38.65
CA TYR A 242 1.40 -11.91 37.84
C TYR A 242 1.55 -11.43 36.39
N ARG A 243 2.35 -10.36 36.15
CA ARG A 243 2.74 -9.98 34.79
C ARG A 243 3.60 -11.03 34.10
N ALA A 244 4.51 -11.69 34.82
CA ALA A 244 5.31 -12.80 34.26
C ALA A 244 4.41 -13.98 33.85
N ILE A 245 3.46 -14.36 34.71
CA ILE A 245 2.47 -15.41 34.40
C ILE A 245 1.63 -15.05 33.17
N LEU A 246 1.19 -13.80 33.08
CA LEU A 246 0.43 -13.30 31.93
C LEU A 246 1.28 -13.32 30.65
N ALA A 247 2.56 -12.93 30.73
CA ALA A 247 3.47 -12.95 29.58
C ALA A 247 3.70 -14.39 29.07
N ASP A 248 3.94 -15.34 29.97
CA ASP A 248 4.08 -16.76 29.60
C ASP A 248 2.79 -17.28 28.93
N TRP A 249 1.64 -16.93 29.48
CA TRP A 249 0.34 -17.31 28.91
C TRP A 249 0.13 -16.70 27.50
N MET A 250 0.48 -15.43 27.30
CA MET A 250 0.39 -14.76 25.99
C MET A 250 1.28 -15.44 24.92
N GLN A 251 2.42 -15.97 25.32
CA GLN A 251 3.37 -16.63 24.41
C GLN A 251 2.96 -18.06 24.07
N LEU A 252 2.45 -18.81 25.06
CA LEU A 252 2.28 -20.27 24.98
C LEU A 252 0.86 -20.70 24.63
N ASN A 253 -0.13 -19.80 24.74
CA ASN A 253 -1.54 -20.16 24.60
C ASN A 253 -2.24 -19.41 23.46
N GLY A 254 -3.52 -19.72 23.25
CA GLY A 254 -4.39 -19.09 22.26
C GLY A 254 -4.27 -19.74 20.88
N SER A 255 -4.85 -19.09 19.89
CA SER A 255 -4.84 -19.55 18.50
C SER A 255 -3.43 -19.47 17.91
N HIS A 256 -3.11 -20.44 17.06
CA HIS A 256 -1.92 -20.47 16.21
C HIS A 256 -2.27 -20.14 14.74
N GLU A 257 -3.47 -19.59 14.49
CA GLU A 257 -3.85 -19.12 13.17
C GLU A 257 -2.80 -18.15 12.63
N GLU A 258 -2.38 -18.39 11.40
CA GLU A 258 -1.36 -17.55 10.76
C GLU A 258 -2.01 -16.31 10.15
N TRP A 259 -1.61 -15.14 10.63
CA TRP A 259 -2.00 -13.84 10.13
C TRP A 259 -0.96 -13.26 9.18
N GLN A 260 -1.41 -12.63 8.12
CA GLN A 260 -0.56 -11.89 7.21
C GLN A 260 -0.40 -10.46 7.73
N LEU A 261 0.82 -10.12 8.16
CA LEU A 261 1.13 -8.80 8.71
C LEU A 261 1.79 -7.94 7.65
N SER A 262 1.30 -6.70 7.47
CA SER A 262 1.91 -5.76 6.55
C SER A 262 2.19 -4.43 7.23
N PRO A 263 3.43 -3.91 7.17
CA PRO A 263 3.74 -2.56 7.60
C PRO A 263 3.36 -1.50 6.56
N THR A 264 3.01 -1.93 5.34
CA THR A 264 2.66 -1.06 4.22
C THR A 264 1.22 -1.27 3.78
N THR A 265 0.60 -0.22 3.26
CA THR A 265 -0.72 -0.24 2.63
C THR A 265 -0.67 -0.74 1.18
N GLY A 266 -1.80 -0.73 0.49
CA GLY A 266 -1.89 -1.12 -0.92
C GLY A 266 -2.12 -2.60 -1.14
N TRP A 267 -1.73 -3.10 -2.31
CA TRP A 267 -2.00 -4.48 -2.71
C TRP A 267 -1.03 -5.46 -2.04
N HIS A 268 -1.57 -6.25 -1.11
CA HIS A 268 -0.85 -7.32 -0.42
C HIS A 268 -1.75 -8.55 -0.28
N PHE A 269 -1.18 -9.73 -0.44
CA PHE A 269 -1.85 -11.00 -0.16
C PHE A 269 -3.19 -11.21 -0.89
N GLY A 270 -3.36 -10.64 -2.08
CA GLY A 270 -4.60 -10.71 -2.86
C GLY A 270 -5.64 -9.65 -2.55
N ALA A 271 -5.46 -8.88 -1.48
CA ALA A 271 -6.35 -7.81 -1.05
C ALA A 271 -5.66 -6.44 -1.03
N TYR A 272 -6.43 -5.38 -0.84
CA TYR A 272 -5.92 -4.02 -0.68
C TYR A 272 -6.09 -3.55 0.76
N ILE A 273 -4.98 -3.10 1.34
CA ILE A 273 -4.93 -2.57 2.71
C ILE A 273 -5.02 -1.05 2.67
N MET A 274 -6.03 -0.50 3.32
CA MET A 274 -6.22 0.95 3.46
C MET A 274 -5.35 1.51 4.60
N PRO A 275 -5.03 2.82 4.60
CA PRO A 275 -4.26 3.45 5.69
C PRO A 275 -4.95 3.45 7.06
N ASP A 276 -6.27 3.27 7.12
CA ASP A 276 -7.03 3.06 8.36
C ASP A 276 -6.99 1.61 8.86
N GLY A 277 -6.31 0.72 8.13
CA GLY A 277 -6.20 -0.70 8.45
C GLY A 277 -7.34 -1.56 7.91
N SER A 278 -8.37 -0.98 7.28
CA SER A 278 -9.41 -1.77 6.62
C SER A 278 -8.86 -2.51 5.40
N VAL A 279 -9.35 -3.73 5.18
CA VAL A 279 -8.92 -4.62 4.09
C VAL A 279 -10.06 -4.79 3.11
N ILE A 280 -9.80 -4.60 1.83
CA ILE A 280 -10.78 -4.70 0.74
C ILE A 280 -10.32 -5.78 -0.24
N GLY A 281 -11.17 -6.76 -0.51
CA GLY A 281 -10.86 -7.94 -1.31
C GLY A 281 -10.81 -9.22 -0.48
N GLU A 282 -10.45 -10.33 -1.10
CA GLU A 282 -10.39 -11.63 -0.47
C GLU A 282 -8.94 -12.06 -0.25
N SER A 283 -8.66 -12.66 0.89
CA SER A 283 -7.36 -13.24 1.24
C SER A 283 -7.56 -14.60 1.89
N GLU A 284 -6.66 -15.55 1.62
CA GLU A 284 -6.69 -16.89 2.22
C GLU A 284 -6.49 -16.86 3.74
N LYS A 285 -5.79 -15.87 4.26
CA LYS A 285 -5.49 -15.70 5.68
C LYS A 285 -5.90 -14.31 6.13
N PRO A 286 -6.26 -14.11 7.40
CA PRO A 286 -6.56 -12.78 7.91
C PRO A 286 -5.35 -11.85 7.80
N ILE A 287 -5.61 -10.60 7.41
CA ILE A 287 -4.59 -9.57 7.22
C ILE A 287 -4.69 -8.55 8.35
N LEU A 288 -3.55 -8.09 8.84
CA LEU A 288 -3.48 -6.98 9.78
C LEU A 288 -2.43 -5.95 9.32
N PHE A 289 -2.88 -4.71 9.17
CA PHE A 289 -1.98 -3.57 8.95
C PHE A 289 -1.27 -3.19 10.25
N THR A 290 0.04 -3.12 10.21
CA THR A 290 0.88 -2.78 11.37
C THR A 290 1.57 -1.42 11.21
N GLY A 291 1.43 -0.77 10.05
CA GLY A 291 1.96 0.55 9.77
C GLY A 291 1.21 1.67 10.50
N LYS A 292 1.71 2.89 10.38
CA LYS A 292 1.10 4.09 10.99
C LYS A 292 1.20 5.25 10.02
N THR A 293 0.12 6.04 9.93
CA THR A 293 0.11 7.34 9.23
C THR A 293 -0.36 8.43 10.18
N ALA A 294 0.16 9.64 10.00
CA ALA A 294 -0.33 10.82 10.72
C ALA A 294 -1.78 11.17 10.32
N ALA A 295 -2.19 10.78 9.12
CA ALA A 295 -3.50 11.09 8.55
C ALA A 295 -4.57 10.00 8.80
N VAL A 296 -4.36 9.03 9.71
CA VAL A 296 -5.27 7.89 9.92
C VAL A 296 -6.72 8.32 10.15
N ASN A 297 -6.95 9.37 10.93
CA ASN A 297 -8.29 9.88 11.24
C ASN A 297 -9.00 10.50 10.02
N GLY A 298 -8.25 10.83 8.97
CA GLY A 298 -8.77 11.37 7.72
C GLY A 298 -9.46 10.34 6.83
N TYR A 299 -9.23 9.05 7.06
CA TYR A 299 -9.83 7.96 6.27
C TYR A 299 -11.25 7.58 6.71
N SER A 300 -12.00 8.55 7.22
CA SER A 300 -13.41 8.40 7.60
C SER A 300 -14.31 8.22 6.37
N VAL A 301 -15.49 7.68 6.61
CA VAL A 301 -16.52 7.51 5.57
C VAL A 301 -17.78 8.24 5.99
N ALA A 302 -18.28 9.09 5.10
CA ALA A 302 -19.59 9.71 5.21
C ALA A 302 -20.36 9.54 3.86
N GLY A 303 -21.66 9.45 3.94
CA GLY A 303 -22.52 9.26 2.77
C GLY A 303 -22.26 7.94 2.03
N THR A 304 -22.39 7.96 0.72
CA THR A 304 -22.27 6.78 -0.15
C THR A 304 -21.45 7.08 -1.41
N ALA A 305 -20.95 6.04 -2.09
CA ALA A 305 -20.27 6.18 -3.38
C ALA A 305 -21.18 6.81 -4.46
N VAL A 306 -22.46 6.46 -4.45
CA VAL A 306 -23.47 7.09 -5.34
C VAL A 306 -23.65 8.56 -4.98
N GLY A 307 -23.76 8.90 -3.69
CA GLY A 307 -23.83 10.29 -3.22
C GLY A 307 -22.62 11.10 -3.68
N TRP A 308 -21.41 10.56 -3.53
CA TRP A 308 -20.18 11.20 -4.02
C TRP A 308 -20.21 11.41 -5.54
N ARG A 309 -20.65 10.41 -6.31
CA ARG A 309 -20.78 10.49 -7.77
C ARG A 309 -21.76 11.58 -8.18
N ASP A 310 -22.95 11.58 -7.58
CA ASP A 310 -24.07 12.45 -8.00
C ASP A 310 -23.91 13.89 -7.48
N THR A 311 -22.96 14.13 -6.58
CA THR A 311 -22.64 15.46 -6.05
C THR A 311 -21.22 15.89 -6.41
N VAL A 312 -20.18 15.32 -5.81
CA VAL A 312 -18.78 15.76 -5.98
C VAL A 312 -18.29 15.55 -7.41
N ALA A 313 -18.43 14.32 -7.95
CA ALA A 313 -17.99 14.04 -9.31
C ALA A 313 -18.77 14.82 -10.34
N ARG A 314 -20.10 14.95 -10.16
CA ARG A 314 -20.95 15.76 -11.06
C ARG A 314 -20.48 17.20 -11.12
N LEU A 315 -20.22 17.84 -9.98
CA LEU A 315 -19.75 19.23 -9.91
C LEU A 315 -18.31 19.41 -10.42
N ALA A 316 -17.45 18.40 -10.30
CA ALA A 316 -16.10 18.44 -10.85
C ALA A 316 -16.07 18.20 -12.37
N GLY A 317 -17.10 17.53 -12.91
CA GLY A 317 -17.23 17.21 -14.33
C GLY A 317 -17.22 18.42 -15.22
N GLY A 318 -16.61 18.36 -16.42
CA GLY A 318 -16.47 19.46 -17.35
C GLY A 318 -15.38 20.49 -16.98
N ASN A 319 -14.68 20.30 -15.83
CA ASN A 319 -13.55 21.13 -15.43
C ASN A 319 -12.25 20.30 -15.50
N PRO A 320 -11.43 20.42 -16.56
CA PRO A 320 -10.30 19.50 -16.83
C PRO A 320 -9.32 19.35 -15.68
N SER A 321 -8.97 20.44 -14.98
CA SER A 321 -8.05 20.38 -13.85
C SER A 321 -8.64 19.62 -12.63
N MET A 322 -9.95 19.76 -12.36
CA MET A 322 -10.63 18.99 -11.30
C MET A 322 -10.71 17.51 -11.66
N MET A 323 -11.04 17.20 -12.93
CA MET A 323 -11.06 15.83 -13.43
C MET A 323 -9.66 15.20 -13.38
N LEU A 324 -8.59 15.96 -13.64
CA LEU A 324 -7.22 15.51 -13.46
C LEU A 324 -6.94 15.16 -11.99
N GLY A 325 -7.38 15.95 -11.03
CA GLY A 325 -7.24 15.66 -9.60
C GLY A 325 -7.86 14.30 -9.24
N VAL A 326 -9.05 14.02 -9.76
CA VAL A 326 -9.73 12.72 -9.60
C VAL A 326 -8.94 11.60 -10.29
N ALA A 327 -8.41 11.83 -11.50
CA ALA A 327 -7.56 10.88 -12.21
C ALA A 327 -6.32 10.49 -11.40
N VAL A 328 -5.63 11.48 -10.81
CA VAL A 328 -4.47 11.28 -9.94
C VAL A 328 -4.86 10.39 -8.76
N SER A 329 -5.96 10.69 -8.12
CA SER A 329 -6.47 9.95 -6.97
C SER A 329 -6.79 8.49 -7.28
N LEU A 330 -7.55 8.25 -8.35
CA LEU A 330 -7.94 6.91 -8.80
C LEU A 330 -6.78 6.09 -9.37
N SER A 331 -5.74 6.74 -9.89
CA SER A 331 -4.56 6.05 -10.42
C SER A 331 -3.69 5.42 -9.32
N ALA A 332 -3.83 5.88 -8.06
CA ALA A 332 -2.99 5.42 -6.95
C ALA A 332 -3.06 3.90 -6.70
N PRO A 333 -4.23 3.27 -6.53
CA PRO A 333 -4.28 1.81 -6.42
C PRO A 333 -4.00 1.10 -7.76
N LEU A 334 -4.21 1.77 -8.89
CA LEU A 334 -4.01 1.16 -10.21
C LEU A 334 -2.53 0.91 -10.52
N ILE A 335 -1.62 1.83 -10.12
CA ILE A 335 -0.17 1.64 -10.34
C ILE A 335 0.37 0.36 -9.72
N GLY A 336 -0.16 -0.05 -8.55
CA GLY A 336 0.20 -1.29 -7.88
C GLY A 336 -0.13 -2.53 -8.71
N LEU A 337 -1.32 -2.57 -9.31
CA LEU A 337 -1.79 -3.69 -10.14
C LEU A 337 -1.00 -3.84 -11.45
N VAL A 338 -0.53 -2.73 -12.03
CA VAL A 338 0.18 -2.74 -13.32
C VAL A 338 1.70 -2.69 -13.16
N GLY A 339 2.22 -2.67 -11.92
CA GLY A 339 3.64 -2.62 -11.63
C GLY A 339 4.33 -1.34 -12.13
N ALA A 340 3.61 -0.21 -12.17
CA ALA A 340 4.17 1.07 -12.58
C ALA A 340 4.86 1.77 -11.40
N ASP A 341 5.87 2.61 -11.71
CA ASP A 341 6.52 3.45 -10.72
C ASP A 341 5.58 4.53 -10.17
N GLY A 342 5.81 4.94 -8.92
CA GLY A 342 5.16 6.09 -8.33
C GLY A 342 5.48 7.40 -9.07
N PHE A 343 4.55 8.34 -9.04
CA PHE A 343 4.71 9.67 -9.61
C PHE A 343 3.84 10.68 -8.87
N GLY A 344 4.04 11.96 -9.15
CA GLY A 344 3.21 13.02 -8.61
C GLY A 344 2.73 13.99 -9.70
N VAL A 345 1.64 14.66 -9.40
CA VAL A 345 1.15 15.80 -10.17
C VAL A 345 1.13 17.01 -9.26
N HIS A 346 1.87 18.02 -9.63
CA HIS A 346 1.92 19.31 -8.96
C HIS A 346 1.08 20.31 -9.75
N LEU A 347 0.00 20.75 -9.14
CA LEU A 347 -0.91 21.76 -9.69
C LEU A 347 -0.45 23.14 -9.23
N PHE A 348 -0.09 23.99 -10.16
CA PHE A 348 0.39 25.33 -9.83
C PHE A 348 -0.38 26.41 -10.61
N GLU A 349 -0.64 27.49 -9.94
CA GLU A 349 -1.25 28.73 -10.47
C GLU A 349 -1.24 29.77 -9.33
N GLN A 350 -1.41 31.04 -9.65
CA GLN A 350 -1.59 32.09 -8.66
C GLN A 350 -2.74 31.83 -7.70
N SER A 351 -2.79 32.54 -6.59
CA SER A 351 -3.83 32.41 -5.58
C SER A 351 -5.25 32.42 -6.15
N SER A 352 -6.14 31.70 -5.49
CA SER A 352 -7.58 31.65 -5.81
C SER A 352 -7.92 30.98 -7.14
N ALA A 353 -7.07 30.11 -7.68
CA ALA A 353 -7.36 29.30 -8.87
C ALA A 353 -8.17 28.02 -8.60
N GLY A 354 -8.36 27.64 -7.34
CA GLY A 354 -9.07 26.40 -6.97
C GLY A 354 -8.17 25.19 -6.73
N LYS A 355 -6.85 25.36 -6.54
CA LYS A 355 -5.86 24.30 -6.31
C LYS A 355 -6.24 23.40 -5.13
N THR A 356 -6.46 24.00 -3.96
CA THR A 356 -6.86 23.26 -2.75
C THR A 356 -8.23 22.60 -2.92
N THR A 357 -9.16 23.24 -3.66
CA THR A 357 -10.46 22.62 -4.00
C THR A 357 -10.26 21.34 -4.81
N THR A 358 -9.41 21.36 -5.84
CA THR A 358 -9.09 20.20 -6.67
C THR A 358 -8.41 19.10 -5.85
N GLN A 359 -7.47 19.44 -4.98
CA GLN A 359 -6.84 18.49 -4.07
C GLN A 359 -7.85 17.87 -3.11
N ASN A 360 -8.77 18.66 -2.55
CA ASN A 360 -9.80 18.16 -1.65
C ASN A 360 -10.81 17.24 -2.37
N ILE A 361 -11.18 17.53 -3.63
CA ILE A 361 -11.96 16.61 -4.46
C ILE A 361 -11.22 15.27 -4.60
N ALA A 362 -9.94 15.28 -4.90
CA ALA A 362 -9.12 14.09 -5.03
C ALA A 362 -9.05 13.29 -3.72
N SER A 363 -8.84 13.96 -2.59
CA SER A 363 -8.75 13.34 -1.27
C SER A 363 -10.09 12.80 -0.78
N SER A 364 -11.21 13.45 -1.16
CA SER A 364 -12.55 13.04 -0.73
C SER A 364 -12.97 11.64 -1.19
N LEU A 365 -12.31 11.09 -2.21
CA LEU A 365 -12.47 9.68 -2.59
C LEU A 365 -12.13 8.73 -1.44
N TRP A 366 -11.13 9.09 -0.62
CA TRP A 366 -10.56 8.23 0.41
C TRP A 366 -11.04 8.54 1.82
N GLY A 367 -11.52 9.78 2.08
CA GLY A 367 -12.00 10.20 3.37
C GLY A 367 -12.16 11.71 3.49
N GLU A 368 -12.14 12.25 4.72
CA GLU A 368 -12.29 13.68 5.00
C GLU A 368 -11.03 14.43 4.54
N PRO A 369 -11.14 15.36 3.57
CA PRO A 369 -9.98 15.96 2.90
C PRO A 369 -9.06 16.78 3.81
N ASP A 370 -9.62 17.58 4.73
CA ASP A 370 -8.82 18.44 5.60
C ASP A 370 -8.00 17.62 6.62
N ALA A 371 -8.53 16.48 7.08
CA ALA A 371 -7.84 15.57 8.00
C ALA A 371 -6.80 14.67 7.29
N GLN A 372 -6.93 14.46 5.97
CA GLN A 372 -5.93 13.73 5.18
C GLN A 372 -4.78 14.63 4.71
N ARG A 373 -4.96 15.96 4.76
CA ARG A 373 -4.00 16.89 4.18
C ARG A 373 -2.66 16.81 4.87
N LEU A 374 -1.61 16.53 4.10
CA LEU A 374 -0.22 16.64 4.48
C LEU A 374 0.39 17.87 3.81
N THR A 375 1.55 18.30 4.28
CA THR A 375 2.25 19.45 3.70
C THR A 375 3.69 19.10 3.39
N TRP A 376 4.32 19.89 2.50
CA TRP A 376 5.76 19.79 2.26
C TRP A 376 6.61 20.24 3.45
N TYR A 377 6.00 20.81 4.48
CA TYR A 377 6.68 21.20 5.73
C TYR A 377 6.92 19.96 6.59
N GLY A 378 7.98 19.23 6.26
CA GLY A 378 8.34 18.00 6.95
C GLY A 378 9.76 17.56 6.59
N THR A 379 10.33 16.70 7.42
CA THR A 379 11.63 16.08 7.12
C THR A 379 11.48 15.03 6.03
N ALA A 380 12.55 14.79 5.24
CA ALA A 380 12.56 13.75 4.22
C ALA A 380 12.24 12.35 4.79
N LEU A 381 12.62 12.06 6.05
CA LEU A 381 12.25 10.82 6.73
C LEU A 381 10.77 10.77 7.07
N GLY A 382 10.18 11.88 7.53
CA GLY A 382 8.74 11.96 7.81
C GLY A 382 7.93 11.71 6.55
N ILE A 383 8.26 12.36 5.45
CA ILE A 383 7.60 12.15 4.15
C ILE A 383 7.79 10.72 3.63
N ALA A 384 8.97 10.10 3.84
CA ALA A 384 9.20 8.71 3.48
C ALA A 384 8.35 7.73 4.33
N ASN A 385 8.13 8.03 5.60
CA ASN A 385 7.24 7.22 6.45
C ASN A 385 5.78 7.30 5.99
N GLU A 386 5.32 8.52 5.64
CA GLU A 386 3.98 8.71 5.09
C GLU A 386 3.83 8.02 3.73
N ALA A 387 4.86 8.08 2.87
CA ALA A 387 4.84 7.40 1.58
C ALA A 387 4.70 5.87 1.72
N GLU A 388 5.37 5.25 2.71
CA GLU A 388 5.24 3.83 3.04
C GLU A 388 3.83 3.49 3.54
N ALA A 389 3.24 4.36 4.37
CA ALA A 389 1.88 4.22 4.88
C ALA A 389 0.79 4.56 3.84
N HIS A 390 1.18 5.08 2.67
CA HIS A 390 0.33 5.35 1.51
C HIS A 390 0.83 4.58 0.28
N ASN A 391 1.44 3.41 0.47
CA ASN A 391 1.86 2.58 -0.65
C ASN A 391 0.66 2.16 -1.50
N ASP A 392 0.79 2.23 -2.83
CA ASP A 392 -0.29 2.08 -3.82
C ASP A 392 -1.51 3.01 -3.50
N GLY A 393 -1.28 4.12 -2.81
CA GLY A 393 -2.28 5.06 -2.32
C GLY A 393 -1.98 6.51 -2.72
N LEU A 394 -2.97 7.38 -2.51
CA LEU A 394 -2.85 8.82 -2.74
C LEU A 394 -2.10 9.49 -1.58
N LEU A 395 -1.12 10.34 -1.90
CA LEU A 395 -0.41 11.20 -0.95
C LEU A 395 -0.72 12.67 -1.25
N PRO A 396 -1.61 13.33 -0.50
CA PRO A 396 -1.97 14.73 -0.70
C PRO A 396 -0.98 15.66 0.02
N LEU A 397 -0.14 16.37 -0.75
CA LEU A 397 0.88 17.30 -0.25
C LEU A 397 0.50 18.73 -0.63
N ASP A 398 0.01 19.51 0.33
CA ASP A 398 -0.44 20.89 0.08
C ASP A 398 0.72 21.88 0.16
N GLU A 399 0.60 22.94 -0.59
CA GLU A 399 1.36 24.20 -0.62
C GLU A 399 2.89 24.05 -0.48
N ILE A 400 3.57 23.87 -1.60
CA ILE A 400 5.03 23.73 -1.64
C ILE A 400 5.75 24.98 -1.12
N GLY A 401 5.15 26.16 -1.27
CA GLY A 401 5.71 27.44 -0.80
C GLY A 401 5.80 27.56 0.71
N GLN A 402 5.10 26.73 1.48
CA GLN A 402 5.21 26.71 2.95
C GLN A 402 6.38 25.86 3.47
N ALA A 403 7.11 25.18 2.59
CA ALA A 403 8.25 24.39 2.98
C ALA A 403 9.36 25.26 3.57
N GLY A 404 9.78 24.96 4.79
CA GLY A 404 10.81 25.74 5.50
C GLY A 404 12.22 25.61 4.91
N ASN A 405 12.46 24.63 4.01
CA ASN A 405 13.76 24.36 3.41
C ASN A 405 13.62 23.70 2.03
N ALA A 406 13.92 24.44 1.00
CA ALA A 406 13.82 23.96 -0.39
C ALA A 406 14.76 22.76 -0.70
N ARG A 407 15.88 22.59 0.02
CA ARG A 407 16.73 21.39 -0.11
C ARG A 407 16.03 20.14 0.41
N GLU A 408 15.25 20.26 1.48
CA GLU A 408 14.43 19.15 1.99
C GLU A 408 13.33 18.79 1.01
N VAL A 409 12.68 19.78 0.39
CA VAL A 409 11.69 19.54 -0.68
C VAL A 409 12.32 18.80 -1.85
N SER A 410 13.47 19.26 -2.35
CA SER A 410 14.18 18.60 -3.45
C SER A 410 14.56 17.14 -3.11
N THR A 411 15.06 16.92 -1.88
CA THR A 411 15.44 15.58 -1.40
C THR A 411 14.22 14.69 -1.23
N SER A 412 13.14 15.22 -0.64
CA SER A 412 11.90 14.51 -0.41
C SER A 412 11.20 14.12 -1.72
N ALA A 413 11.10 15.04 -2.68
CA ALA A 413 10.53 14.77 -3.99
C ALA A 413 11.31 13.69 -4.75
N TYR A 414 12.65 13.74 -4.68
CA TYR A 414 13.49 12.72 -5.29
C TYR A 414 13.30 11.35 -4.62
N THR A 415 13.32 11.29 -3.29
CA THR A 415 13.17 10.07 -2.51
C THR A 415 11.77 9.47 -2.69
N LEU A 416 10.73 10.32 -2.63
CA LEU A 416 9.33 9.93 -2.75
C LEU A 416 9.05 9.13 -4.02
N PHE A 417 9.51 9.66 -5.17
CA PHE A 417 9.22 9.03 -6.47
C PHE A 417 10.29 8.04 -6.94
N ASN A 418 11.40 7.88 -6.20
CA ASN A 418 12.29 6.73 -6.36
C ASN A 418 11.76 5.47 -5.63
N GLY A 419 10.75 5.62 -4.77
CA GLY A 419 10.07 4.51 -4.11
C GLY A 419 10.93 3.76 -3.11
N SER A 420 12.02 4.36 -2.60
CA SER A 420 12.89 3.71 -1.63
C SER A 420 13.47 4.69 -0.60
N GLY A 421 13.45 4.26 0.66
CA GLY A 421 13.99 5.02 1.77
C GLY A 421 15.52 5.02 1.82
N LYS A 422 16.05 5.89 2.68
CA LYS A 422 17.49 5.96 2.95
C LYS A 422 17.96 4.70 3.68
N LEU A 423 19.08 4.12 3.25
CA LEU A 423 19.74 3.04 3.97
C LEU A 423 20.17 3.51 5.37
N GLN A 424 19.80 2.77 6.40
CA GLN A 424 20.08 3.08 7.80
C GLN A 424 20.72 1.89 8.53
N GLY A 425 21.71 2.13 9.34
CA GLY A 425 22.32 1.10 10.21
C GLY A 425 21.31 0.60 11.26
N ALA A 426 21.37 -0.71 11.54
CA ALA A 426 20.66 -1.32 12.66
C ALA A 426 21.48 -1.20 13.96
N LYS A 427 20.80 -1.21 15.12
CA LYS A 427 21.46 -1.13 16.43
C LYS A 427 22.35 -2.35 16.71
N ASP A 428 21.93 -3.51 16.20
CA ASP A 428 22.57 -4.81 16.45
C ASP A 428 23.58 -5.20 15.36
N GLY A 429 24.03 -4.21 14.57
CA GLY A 429 24.92 -4.39 13.42
C GLY A 429 24.19 -4.63 12.09
N GLY A 430 24.87 -4.35 10.96
CA GLY A 430 24.27 -4.40 9.64
C GLY A 430 23.36 -3.21 9.34
N ASN A 431 22.42 -3.40 8.42
CA ASN A 431 21.47 -2.39 8.00
C ASN A 431 20.04 -2.81 8.31
N ARG A 432 19.19 -1.83 8.59
CA ARG A 432 17.75 -2.05 8.65
C ARG A 432 17.23 -2.38 7.26
N GLU A 433 16.10 -3.06 7.20
CA GLU A 433 15.38 -3.29 5.94
C GLU A 433 15.08 -1.94 5.26
N ILE A 434 15.29 -1.91 3.94
CA ILE A 434 15.03 -0.69 3.16
C ILE A 434 13.53 -0.58 2.94
N LYS A 435 12.94 0.50 3.42
CA LYS A 435 11.55 0.85 3.13
C LYS A 435 11.35 1.03 1.62
N ARG A 436 10.25 0.49 1.10
CA ARG A 436 9.89 0.60 -0.31
C ARG A 436 8.42 0.95 -0.42
N TRP A 437 8.09 1.75 -1.40
CA TRP A 437 6.71 2.17 -1.67
C TRP A 437 6.52 2.55 -3.14
N ARG A 438 5.27 2.60 -3.53
CA ARG A 438 4.77 3.21 -4.77
C ARG A 438 3.61 4.11 -4.36
N THR A 439 3.72 5.39 -4.56
CA THR A 439 2.65 6.33 -4.25
C THR A 439 2.35 7.20 -5.46
N VAL A 440 1.12 7.67 -5.53
CA VAL A 440 0.77 8.77 -6.40
C VAL A 440 0.51 9.99 -5.53
N ALA A 441 1.26 11.06 -5.77
CA ALA A 441 1.08 12.30 -5.02
C ALA A 441 0.29 13.32 -5.83
N ILE A 442 -0.61 14.04 -5.12
CA ILE A 442 -1.16 15.30 -5.61
C ILE A 442 -0.54 16.42 -4.77
N SER A 443 0.01 17.42 -5.44
CA SER A 443 0.70 18.53 -4.81
C SER A 443 0.20 19.86 -5.35
N THR A 444 0.26 20.92 -4.53
CA THR A 444 -0.17 22.26 -4.92
C THR A 444 0.91 23.30 -4.64
N GLY A 445 0.85 24.43 -5.36
CA GLY A 445 1.72 25.56 -5.14
C GLY A 445 1.34 26.78 -5.98
N GLU A 446 1.90 27.95 -5.63
CA GLU A 446 1.70 29.18 -6.42
C GLU A 446 2.60 29.24 -7.66
N MET A 447 3.67 28.47 -7.68
CA MET A 447 4.61 28.34 -8.78
C MET A 447 4.97 26.87 -9.02
N ASP A 448 5.53 26.56 -10.17
CA ASP A 448 6.03 25.23 -10.47
C ASP A 448 7.25 24.89 -9.59
N VAL A 449 7.49 23.59 -9.42
CA VAL A 449 8.56 23.08 -8.53
C VAL A 449 9.96 23.51 -8.99
N GLU A 450 10.18 23.64 -10.30
CA GLU A 450 11.47 24.05 -10.84
C GLU A 450 11.77 25.50 -10.50
N THR A 451 10.80 26.38 -10.71
CA THR A 451 10.89 27.81 -10.36
C THR A 451 11.08 27.99 -8.86
N PHE A 452 10.32 27.25 -8.02
CA PHE A 452 10.48 27.26 -6.58
C PHE A 452 11.91 26.87 -6.15
N LEU A 453 12.45 25.77 -6.67
CA LEU A 453 13.80 25.33 -6.31
C LEU A 453 14.88 26.26 -6.86
N LYS A 454 14.71 26.81 -8.05
CA LYS A 454 15.65 27.78 -8.64
C LYS A 454 15.71 29.12 -7.86
N SER A 455 14.56 29.59 -7.36
CA SER A 455 14.52 30.82 -6.54
C SER A 455 15.34 30.69 -5.25
N GLU A 456 15.48 29.46 -4.74
CA GLU A 456 16.29 29.12 -3.58
C GLU A 456 17.72 28.66 -3.94
N GLY A 457 18.15 28.87 -5.18
CA GLY A 457 19.49 28.55 -5.67
C GLY A 457 19.79 27.06 -5.84
N ILE A 458 18.74 26.20 -5.92
CA ILE A 458 18.89 24.76 -6.07
C ILE A 458 18.74 24.38 -7.54
N LYS A 459 19.74 23.68 -8.07
CA LYS A 459 19.69 23.12 -9.43
C LYS A 459 18.77 21.92 -9.48
N VAL A 460 17.80 21.97 -10.38
CA VAL A 460 16.83 20.89 -10.62
C VAL A 460 17.32 19.99 -11.74
N LYS A 461 17.27 18.67 -11.53
CA LYS A 461 17.59 17.69 -12.57
C LYS A 461 16.33 17.34 -13.37
N ALA A 462 16.45 17.26 -14.69
CA ALA A 462 15.33 16.91 -15.56
C ALA A 462 14.60 15.61 -15.16
N GLY A 463 15.31 14.62 -14.61
CA GLY A 463 14.73 13.39 -14.10
C GLY A 463 13.78 13.56 -12.89
N GLN A 464 13.85 14.67 -12.15
CA GLN A 464 12.90 14.98 -11.08
C GLN A 464 11.58 15.48 -11.66
N LEU A 465 11.63 16.29 -12.69
CA LEU A 465 10.48 16.93 -13.32
C LEU A 465 9.60 15.95 -14.12
N VAL A 466 10.16 14.81 -14.54
CA VAL A 466 9.36 13.76 -15.19
C VAL A 466 8.70 12.81 -14.19
N ARG A 467 9.00 12.94 -12.90
CA ARG A 467 8.39 12.16 -11.82
C ARG A 467 7.38 12.97 -11.00
N LEU A 468 7.59 14.26 -10.86
CA LEU A 468 6.62 15.21 -10.31
C LEU A 468 6.23 16.17 -11.44
N LEU A 469 5.09 15.92 -12.04
CA LEU A 469 4.61 16.60 -13.23
C LEU A 469 4.06 17.98 -12.85
N ASN A 470 4.71 19.06 -13.29
CA ASN A 470 4.23 20.42 -13.09
C ASN A 470 3.12 20.71 -14.12
N VAL A 471 1.87 20.69 -13.69
CA VAL A 471 0.72 20.95 -14.55
C VAL A 471 0.12 22.31 -14.19
N PRO A 472 0.11 23.28 -15.11
CA PRO A 472 -0.54 24.54 -14.86
C PRO A 472 -2.03 24.30 -14.67
N MET A 473 -2.60 24.88 -13.63
CA MET A 473 -3.99 24.69 -13.30
C MET A 473 -4.86 25.74 -13.97
N GLU A 474 -5.88 25.31 -14.67
CA GLU A 474 -6.90 26.21 -15.21
C GLU A 474 -8.04 26.41 -14.22
N LYS A 475 -8.54 27.64 -14.14
CA LYS A 475 -9.72 27.96 -13.35
C LYS A 475 -10.94 27.23 -13.90
N SER A 476 -11.83 26.81 -13.01
CA SER A 476 -13.11 26.23 -13.42
C SER A 476 -13.90 27.20 -14.30
N THR A 477 -14.45 26.68 -15.38
CA THR A 477 -15.32 27.40 -16.28
C THR A 477 -16.75 26.86 -16.26
N GLN A 478 -16.91 25.59 -15.91
CA GLN A 478 -18.18 24.93 -15.75
C GLN A 478 -18.66 25.01 -14.30
N TYR A 479 -19.61 25.89 -14.03
CA TYR A 479 -20.16 26.07 -12.67
C TYR A 479 -21.49 25.35 -12.46
N HIS A 480 -21.96 24.60 -13.46
CA HIS A 480 -23.24 23.88 -13.45
C HIS A 480 -24.41 24.82 -13.12
N GLU A 481 -25.20 24.54 -12.10
CA GLU A 481 -26.32 25.37 -11.65
C GLU A 481 -25.91 26.63 -10.86
N TYR A 482 -24.61 26.82 -10.58
CA TYR A 482 -24.13 27.95 -9.77
C TYR A 482 -23.71 29.14 -10.65
N SER A 483 -23.98 30.33 -10.17
CA SER A 483 -23.73 31.56 -10.95
C SER A 483 -22.29 32.07 -10.86
N THR A 484 -21.49 31.57 -9.90
CA THR A 484 -20.12 32.04 -9.68
C THR A 484 -19.19 30.88 -9.29
N GLY A 485 -17.89 30.99 -9.59
CA GLY A 485 -16.90 30.03 -9.18
C GLY A 485 -16.79 29.87 -7.65
N LYS A 486 -17.08 30.95 -6.88
CA LYS A 486 -17.14 30.83 -5.41
C LYS A 486 -18.31 29.96 -4.97
N ALA A 487 -19.52 30.20 -5.49
CA ALA A 487 -20.69 29.40 -5.14
C ALA A 487 -20.50 27.92 -5.52
N HIS A 488 -19.87 27.66 -6.68
CA HIS A 488 -19.51 26.32 -7.11
C HIS A 488 -18.48 25.65 -6.16
N ALA A 489 -17.45 26.38 -5.71
CA ALA A 489 -16.46 25.86 -4.75
C ALA A 489 -17.10 25.59 -3.38
N ASP A 490 -17.99 26.46 -2.91
CA ASP A 490 -18.73 26.28 -1.65
C ASP A 490 -19.65 25.04 -1.73
N ALA A 491 -20.31 24.83 -2.87
CA ALA A 491 -21.13 23.65 -3.13
C ALA A 491 -20.29 22.35 -3.16
N LEU A 492 -19.14 22.35 -3.81
CA LEU A 492 -18.20 21.24 -3.79
C LEU A 492 -17.77 20.92 -2.34
N LYS A 493 -17.47 21.96 -1.54
CA LYS A 493 -17.11 21.76 -0.12
C LYS A 493 -18.24 21.11 0.68
N ALA A 494 -19.47 21.56 0.51
CA ALA A 494 -20.63 20.93 1.13
C ALA A 494 -20.79 19.48 0.66
N ALA A 495 -20.64 19.20 -0.64
CA ALA A 495 -20.78 17.88 -1.23
C ALA A 495 -19.79 16.87 -0.64
N TRP A 496 -18.49 17.19 -0.57
CA TRP A 496 -17.51 16.25 0.02
C TRP A 496 -17.60 16.16 1.54
N THR A 497 -18.10 17.18 2.23
CA THR A 497 -18.35 17.09 3.67
C THR A 497 -19.40 16.03 3.98
N GLU A 498 -20.45 15.94 3.15
CA GLU A 498 -21.52 14.96 3.28
C GLU A 498 -21.17 13.58 2.68
N ASN A 499 -20.34 13.55 1.63
CA ASN A 499 -20.00 12.33 0.89
C ASN A 499 -18.49 12.23 0.68
N HIS A 500 -17.82 11.41 1.49
CA HIS A 500 -16.39 11.11 1.33
C HIS A 500 -16.05 9.68 1.76
N GLY A 501 -14.94 9.15 1.28
CA GLY A 501 -14.35 7.87 1.66
C GLY A 501 -15.02 6.64 1.06
N ALA A 502 -16.30 6.67 0.74
CA ALA A 502 -17.04 5.53 0.19
C ALA A 502 -16.67 5.24 -1.27
N ALA A 503 -16.47 6.29 -2.07
CA ALA A 503 -16.21 6.17 -3.51
C ALA A 503 -14.85 5.49 -3.79
N GLY A 504 -13.81 5.83 -3.03
CA GLY A 504 -12.50 5.19 -3.15
C GLY A 504 -12.53 3.71 -2.76
N ARG A 505 -13.30 3.36 -1.71
CA ARG A 505 -13.50 1.95 -1.32
C ARG A 505 -14.23 1.14 -2.39
N GLU A 506 -15.25 1.72 -3.01
CA GLU A 506 -15.96 1.08 -4.12
C GLU A 506 -15.04 0.91 -5.35
N TRP A 507 -14.20 1.91 -5.64
CA TRP A 507 -13.18 1.82 -6.69
C TRP A 507 -12.21 0.66 -6.46
N VAL A 508 -11.64 0.55 -5.25
CA VAL A 508 -10.72 -0.54 -4.92
C VAL A 508 -11.40 -1.91 -4.97
N LYS A 509 -12.64 -1.99 -4.49
CA LYS A 509 -13.43 -3.23 -4.55
C LYS A 509 -13.66 -3.67 -5.99
N TRP A 510 -13.97 -2.72 -6.88
CA TRP A 510 -14.08 -3.00 -8.30
C TRP A 510 -12.75 -3.47 -8.89
N LEU A 511 -11.64 -2.77 -8.59
CA LEU A 511 -10.31 -3.17 -9.05
C LEU A 511 -9.91 -4.58 -8.58
N ALA A 512 -10.24 -4.94 -7.34
CA ALA A 512 -9.95 -6.28 -6.80
C ALA A 512 -10.64 -7.38 -7.64
N ALA A 513 -11.87 -7.13 -8.09
CA ALA A 513 -12.66 -8.05 -8.90
C ALA A 513 -12.27 -8.03 -10.40
N HIS A 514 -11.69 -6.94 -10.92
CA HIS A 514 -11.48 -6.70 -12.36
C HIS A 514 -10.01 -6.43 -12.71
N GLN A 515 -9.06 -7.07 -12.03
CA GLN A 515 -7.63 -6.82 -12.20
C GLN A 515 -7.13 -6.98 -13.64
N GLN A 516 -7.64 -7.99 -14.36
CA GLN A 516 -7.22 -8.24 -15.75
C GLN A 516 -7.73 -7.13 -16.68
N GLU A 517 -8.99 -6.73 -16.55
CA GLU A 517 -9.57 -5.62 -17.31
C GLU A 517 -8.81 -4.32 -17.07
N ALA A 518 -8.44 -4.04 -15.82
CA ALA A 518 -7.63 -2.89 -15.45
C ALA A 518 -6.26 -2.90 -16.15
N LYS A 519 -5.56 -4.04 -16.16
CA LYS A 519 -4.27 -4.21 -16.84
C LYS A 519 -4.38 -4.03 -18.36
N ASP A 520 -5.43 -4.58 -18.96
CA ASP A 520 -5.65 -4.50 -20.40
C ASP A 520 -6.01 -3.07 -20.82
N THR A 521 -6.84 -2.36 -20.06
CA THR A 521 -7.18 -0.96 -20.31
C THR A 521 -5.95 -0.04 -20.19
N VAL A 522 -5.10 -0.24 -19.16
CA VAL A 522 -3.85 0.53 -19.06
C VAL A 522 -2.94 0.27 -20.26
N ARG A 523 -2.86 -0.97 -20.73
CA ARG A 523 -2.07 -1.31 -21.94
C ARG A 523 -2.61 -0.59 -23.17
N ALA A 524 -3.93 -0.63 -23.39
CA ALA A 524 -4.57 0.05 -24.51
C ALA A 524 -4.38 1.58 -24.45
N CYS A 525 -4.50 2.19 -23.26
CA CYS A 525 -4.23 3.61 -23.09
C CYS A 525 -2.76 3.96 -23.38
N ARG A 526 -1.79 3.15 -22.92
CA ARG A 526 -0.36 3.34 -23.24
C ARG A 526 -0.10 3.28 -24.74
N GLU A 527 -0.71 2.35 -25.45
CA GLU A 527 -0.58 2.26 -26.90
C GLU A 527 -1.20 3.48 -27.59
N ARG A 528 -2.40 3.90 -27.18
CA ARG A 528 -3.03 5.14 -27.68
C ARG A 528 -2.11 6.34 -27.46
N TRP A 529 -1.52 6.51 -26.30
CA TRP A 529 -0.65 7.65 -25.97
C TRP A 529 0.65 7.64 -26.76
N ARG A 530 1.25 6.47 -27.04
CA ARG A 530 2.41 6.35 -27.93
C ARG A 530 2.12 6.85 -29.35
N ASN A 531 0.92 6.56 -29.84
CA ASN A 531 0.49 7.02 -31.15
C ASN A 531 0.07 8.51 -31.17
N LEU A 532 -0.36 9.03 -30.03
CA LEU A 532 -0.79 10.42 -29.88
C LEU A 532 0.40 11.40 -29.81
N ILE A 533 1.48 11.02 -29.15
CA ILE A 533 2.67 11.86 -28.96
C ILE A 533 3.57 11.73 -30.22
N PRO A 534 3.89 12.84 -30.91
CA PRO A 534 4.75 12.81 -32.08
C PRO A 534 6.13 12.21 -31.77
N GLU A 535 6.67 11.39 -32.66
CA GLU A 535 8.02 10.78 -32.52
C GLU A 535 9.15 11.82 -32.37
N SER A 536 8.92 13.03 -32.87
CA SER A 536 9.88 14.14 -32.77
C SER A 536 10.00 14.71 -31.36
N TYR A 537 9.07 14.37 -30.45
CA TYR A 537 9.14 14.83 -29.06
C TYR A 537 10.24 14.08 -28.30
N GLY A 538 10.84 14.74 -27.32
CA GLY A 538 11.94 14.17 -26.53
C GLY A 538 11.50 12.96 -25.70
N GLU A 539 12.43 12.03 -25.42
CA GLU A 539 12.17 10.81 -24.61
C GLU A 539 11.49 11.09 -23.28
N GLN A 540 11.76 12.24 -22.68
CA GLN A 540 11.15 12.66 -21.41
C GLN A 540 9.65 12.89 -21.56
N VAL A 541 9.20 13.44 -22.68
CA VAL A 541 7.78 13.66 -22.99
C VAL A 541 7.07 12.31 -23.16
N HIS A 542 7.68 11.36 -23.84
CA HIS A 542 7.15 10.00 -23.97
C HIS A 542 7.00 9.29 -22.62
N ARG A 543 7.99 9.44 -21.70
CA ARG A 543 7.90 8.90 -20.33
C ARG A 543 6.77 9.53 -19.53
N VAL A 544 6.54 10.83 -19.70
CA VAL A 544 5.41 11.51 -19.05
C VAL A 544 4.08 11.08 -19.68
N GLY A 545 4.03 10.90 -21.00
CA GLY A 545 2.88 10.35 -21.70
C GLY A 545 2.43 9.01 -21.15
N GLU A 546 3.36 8.14 -20.72
CA GLU A 546 3.01 6.87 -20.06
C GLU A 546 2.28 7.08 -18.71
N ARG A 547 2.58 8.16 -17.98
CA ARG A 547 1.85 8.51 -16.75
C ARG A 547 0.47 9.06 -17.05
N PHE A 548 0.35 9.92 -18.05
CA PHE A 548 -0.95 10.41 -18.50
C PHE A 548 -1.82 9.26 -19.07
N ALA A 549 -1.24 8.24 -19.67
CA ALA A 549 -1.95 7.03 -20.07
C ALA A 549 -2.56 6.27 -18.87
N ILE A 550 -1.86 6.22 -17.71
CA ILE A 550 -2.39 5.63 -16.49
C ILE A 550 -3.50 6.49 -15.90
N LEU A 551 -3.36 7.83 -15.91
CA LEU A 551 -4.39 8.76 -15.48
C LEU A 551 -5.66 8.63 -16.32
N GLU A 552 -5.52 8.51 -17.64
CA GLU A 552 -6.63 8.25 -18.56
C GLU A 552 -7.30 6.91 -18.26
N ALA A 553 -6.52 5.84 -18.10
CA ALA A 553 -7.05 4.51 -17.79
C ALA A 553 -7.85 4.52 -16.48
N ALA A 554 -7.37 5.22 -15.46
CA ALA A 554 -8.05 5.34 -14.17
C ALA A 554 -9.42 6.01 -14.31
N LEU A 555 -9.52 7.10 -15.08
CA LEU A 555 -10.82 7.76 -15.33
C LEU A 555 -11.75 6.90 -16.19
N VAL A 556 -11.24 6.31 -17.26
CA VAL A 556 -12.03 5.47 -18.17
C VAL A 556 -12.66 4.27 -17.46
N LEU A 557 -11.88 3.63 -16.58
CA LEU A 557 -12.35 2.48 -15.79
C LEU A 557 -13.32 2.88 -14.68
N SER A 558 -13.25 4.11 -14.19
CA SER A 558 -14.01 4.56 -13.02
C SER A 558 -15.39 5.12 -13.33
N GLY A 559 -15.94 4.89 -14.52
CA GLY A 559 -17.26 5.43 -14.93
C GLY A 559 -18.39 5.09 -13.95
N HIS A 560 -18.34 3.93 -13.28
CA HIS A 560 -19.29 3.53 -12.24
C HIS A 560 -19.17 4.37 -10.96
N VAL A 561 -17.97 4.91 -10.66
CA VAL A 561 -17.69 5.79 -9.53
C VAL A 561 -17.92 7.26 -9.87
N THR A 562 -17.47 7.71 -11.04
CA THR A 562 -17.50 9.12 -11.43
C THR A 562 -18.77 9.53 -12.19
N GLY A 563 -19.40 8.60 -12.91
CA GLY A 563 -20.50 8.89 -13.80
C GLY A 563 -20.09 9.59 -15.11
N TRP A 564 -18.80 9.76 -15.36
CA TRP A 564 -18.29 10.44 -16.54
C TRP A 564 -18.20 9.50 -17.75
N ASP A 565 -18.49 10.03 -18.92
CA ASP A 565 -18.30 9.28 -20.16
C ASP A 565 -16.81 9.21 -20.55
N VAL A 566 -16.49 8.19 -21.35
CA VAL A 566 -15.11 7.87 -21.74
C VAL A 566 -14.46 9.00 -22.52
N GLN A 567 -15.22 9.71 -23.39
CA GLN A 567 -14.64 10.77 -24.21
C GLN A 567 -14.32 12.00 -23.36
N ALA A 568 -15.21 12.40 -22.45
CA ALA A 568 -14.95 13.48 -21.50
C ALA A 568 -13.72 13.20 -20.63
N CYS A 569 -13.53 11.93 -20.20
CA CYS A 569 -12.33 11.51 -19.48
C CYS A 569 -11.06 11.70 -20.31
N ARG A 570 -11.07 11.25 -21.56
CA ARG A 570 -9.93 11.37 -22.49
C ARG A 570 -9.60 12.82 -22.78
N ASP A 571 -10.61 13.63 -23.08
CA ASP A 571 -10.45 15.06 -23.40
C ASP A 571 -9.85 15.82 -22.22
N ALA A 572 -10.31 15.57 -21.00
CA ALA A 572 -9.77 16.21 -19.80
C ALA A 572 -8.29 15.85 -19.55
N VAL A 573 -7.92 14.58 -19.71
CA VAL A 573 -6.53 14.15 -19.51
C VAL A 573 -5.62 14.68 -20.60
N GLN A 574 -6.07 14.65 -21.86
CA GLN A 574 -5.30 15.17 -23.00
C GLN A 574 -5.14 16.69 -22.91
N HIS A 575 -6.17 17.43 -22.47
CA HIS A 575 -6.09 18.86 -22.24
C HIS A 575 -4.98 19.21 -21.24
N ASN A 576 -4.92 18.54 -20.10
CA ASN A 576 -3.90 18.77 -19.09
C ASN A 576 -2.49 18.33 -19.55
N PHE A 577 -2.38 17.28 -20.37
CA PHE A 577 -1.12 16.93 -21.00
C PHE A 577 -0.62 18.01 -21.93
N ASN A 578 -1.50 18.59 -22.75
CA ASN A 578 -1.15 19.66 -23.68
C ASN A 578 -0.68 20.92 -22.91
N ALA A 579 -1.37 21.27 -21.80
CA ALA A 579 -0.96 22.35 -20.92
C ALA A 579 0.42 22.06 -20.30
N TRP A 580 0.64 20.86 -19.80
CA TRP A 580 1.95 20.43 -19.30
C TRP A 580 3.05 20.49 -20.37
N ALA A 581 2.77 19.97 -21.57
CA ALA A 581 3.74 19.93 -22.67
C ALA A 581 4.11 21.33 -23.18
N LYS A 582 3.16 22.26 -23.19
CA LYS A 582 3.40 23.67 -23.50
C LYS A 582 4.38 24.32 -22.51
N GLU A 583 4.18 24.07 -21.22
CA GLU A 583 5.03 24.62 -20.15
C GLU A 583 6.39 23.93 -20.07
N PHE A 584 6.41 22.60 -20.09
CA PHE A 584 7.65 21.80 -20.01
C PHE A 584 8.50 21.92 -21.27
N GLY A 585 7.86 22.06 -22.44
CA GLY A 585 8.46 22.02 -23.77
C GLY A 585 8.53 20.60 -24.33
N THR A 586 8.46 20.51 -25.65
CA THR A 586 8.38 19.24 -26.39
C THR A 586 9.76 18.67 -26.75
N GLY A 587 10.83 19.48 -26.63
CA GLY A 587 12.21 19.09 -26.88
C GLY A 587 12.88 18.35 -25.73
N ASN A 588 14.17 18.04 -25.89
CA ASN A 588 14.98 17.50 -24.81
C ASN A 588 15.32 18.63 -23.82
N LYS A 589 14.68 18.61 -22.65
CA LYS A 589 14.87 19.66 -21.62
C LYS A 589 16.31 19.74 -21.11
N GLU A 590 17.03 18.64 -21.05
CA GLU A 590 18.43 18.62 -20.68
C GLU A 590 19.29 19.36 -21.72
N HIS A 591 18.98 19.17 -23.01
CA HIS A 591 19.64 19.92 -24.09
C HIS A 591 19.35 21.43 -23.97
N ARG A 592 18.12 21.83 -23.71
CA ARG A 592 17.76 23.23 -23.50
C ARG A 592 18.49 23.85 -22.31
N GLN A 593 18.53 23.16 -21.16
CA GLN A 593 19.29 23.63 -19.98
C GLN A 593 20.77 23.80 -20.27
N ILE A 594 21.36 22.90 -21.09
CA ILE A 594 22.77 23.01 -21.53
C ILE A 594 22.97 24.26 -22.41
N ILE A 595 22.07 24.51 -23.35
CA ILE A 595 22.10 25.66 -24.24
C ILE A 595 21.99 26.95 -23.42
N GLU A 596 20.96 27.08 -22.59
CA GLU A 596 20.73 28.22 -21.71
C GLU A 596 21.96 28.51 -20.78
N GLN A 597 22.55 27.43 -20.23
CA GLN A 597 23.76 27.57 -19.39
C GLN A 597 24.96 28.06 -20.17
N ALA A 598 25.15 27.62 -21.41
CA ALA A 598 26.24 28.09 -22.28
C ALA A 598 26.03 29.54 -22.72
N GLU A 599 24.81 29.93 -23.08
CA GLU A 599 24.45 31.31 -23.42
C GLU A 599 24.64 32.26 -22.23
N ALA A 600 24.12 31.89 -21.06
CA ALA A 600 24.32 32.67 -19.82
C ALA A 600 25.80 32.83 -19.48
N PHE A 601 26.62 31.78 -19.66
CA PHE A 601 28.06 31.86 -19.46
C PHE A 601 28.72 32.83 -20.43
N LEU A 602 28.43 32.75 -21.72
CA LEU A 602 29.02 33.65 -22.72
C LEU A 602 28.52 35.09 -22.53
N THR A 603 27.28 35.31 -22.21
CA THR A 603 26.72 36.64 -21.94
C THR A 603 27.36 37.29 -20.71
N ALA A 604 27.50 36.54 -19.61
CA ALA A 604 28.08 37.07 -18.37
C ALA A 604 29.58 37.32 -18.46
N TYR A 605 30.33 36.49 -19.16
CA TYR A 605 31.79 36.50 -19.12
C TYR A 605 32.46 36.78 -20.46
N GLY A 606 31.77 36.73 -21.58
CA GLY A 606 32.31 36.82 -22.93
C GLY A 606 33.13 38.09 -23.18
N MET A 607 32.72 39.23 -22.60
CA MET A 607 33.45 40.49 -22.71
C MET A 607 34.52 40.67 -21.64
N SER A 608 34.37 40.14 -20.45
CA SER A 608 35.17 40.38 -19.26
C SER A 608 36.30 39.37 -19.02
N ARG A 609 36.11 38.11 -19.46
CA ARG A 609 37.00 36.97 -19.18
C ARG A 609 37.62 36.35 -20.44
N PHE A 610 37.35 36.88 -21.61
CA PHE A 610 37.89 36.40 -22.89
C PHE A 610 38.81 37.49 -23.53
N ALA A 611 40.09 37.16 -23.69
CA ALA A 611 41.02 38.02 -24.40
C ALA A 611 40.75 37.99 -25.91
N PRO A 612 40.84 39.10 -26.64
CA PRO A 612 40.91 39.07 -28.10
C PRO A 612 42.04 38.16 -28.58
N VAL A 613 41.86 37.44 -29.69
CA VAL A 613 42.95 36.60 -30.27
C VAL A 613 44.22 37.39 -30.50
N ASN A 614 44.11 38.68 -30.82
CA ASN A 614 45.24 39.60 -31.05
C ASN A 614 45.63 40.37 -29.78
N TYR A 615 45.34 39.79 -28.59
CA TYR A 615 45.63 40.42 -27.31
C TYR A 615 47.09 40.93 -27.22
N ASP A 616 47.24 42.21 -26.83
CA ASP A 616 48.54 42.81 -26.59
C ASP A 616 48.94 42.58 -25.13
N PRO A 617 50.16 42.01 -24.87
CA PRO A 617 50.64 41.81 -23.51
C PRO A 617 50.80 43.11 -22.71
N ALA A 618 50.94 44.29 -23.40
CA ALA A 618 50.93 45.57 -22.74
C ALA A 618 49.59 46.09 -22.25
N SER A 619 48.48 45.39 -22.65
CA SER A 619 47.13 45.67 -22.16
C SER A 619 47.01 45.23 -20.72
N LEU A 620 46.01 45.79 -19.99
CA LEU A 620 45.71 45.36 -18.63
C LEU A 620 45.41 43.85 -18.59
N PRO A 621 46.00 43.11 -17.63
CA PRO A 621 45.80 41.67 -17.52
C PRO A 621 44.33 41.34 -17.18
N ILE A 622 43.78 40.35 -17.85
CA ILE A 622 42.47 39.80 -17.52
C ILE A 622 42.65 38.85 -16.33
N SER A 623 42.06 39.19 -15.18
CA SER A 623 42.07 38.31 -14.02
C SER A 623 41.15 37.12 -14.32
N GLU A 624 41.58 35.87 -14.12
CA GLU A 624 40.84 34.65 -14.45
C GLU A 624 40.45 34.56 -15.93
N LEU A 625 41.44 34.33 -16.79
CA LEU A 625 41.20 34.16 -18.22
C LEU A 625 40.44 32.87 -18.51
N TYR A 626 39.25 32.98 -19.07
CA TYR A 626 38.42 31.82 -19.49
C TYR A 626 38.66 31.35 -20.92
N GLY A 627 39.28 32.20 -21.73
CA GLY A 627 39.57 31.86 -23.08
C GLY A 627 39.92 33.06 -23.96
N TYR A 628 39.72 32.86 -25.25
CA TYR A 628 39.99 33.88 -26.26
C TYR A 628 38.74 34.08 -27.12
N ARG A 629 38.58 35.27 -27.72
CA ARG A 629 37.48 35.54 -28.66
C ARG A 629 38.03 36.18 -29.93
N GLU A 630 37.35 35.90 -31.03
CA GLU A 630 37.61 36.67 -32.25
C GLU A 630 37.17 38.10 -32.05
N SER A 631 37.98 39.04 -32.50
CA SER A 631 37.63 40.46 -32.48
C SER A 631 36.62 40.68 -33.60
N GLU A 632 35.39 41.07 -33.24
CA GLU A 632 34.27 41.48 -34.06
C GLU A 632 34.05 40.60 -35.31
N GLY A 633 32.99 39.77 -35.25
CA GLY A 633 32.45 39.13 -36.44
C GLY A 633 32.09 40.20 -37.47
N ARG A 634 32.17 39.88 -38.77
CA ARG A 634 31.56 40.71 -39.82
C ARG A 634 30.07 40.89 -39.46
N TYR A 635 29.56 42.05 -39.81
CA TYR A 635 28.16 42.41 -39.53
C TYR A 635 27.24 41.21 -39.79
N GLY A 636 26.61 40.67 -38.73
CA GLY A 636 25.71 39.51 -38.81
C GLY A 636 26.34 38.13 -38.62
N GLU A 637 27.65 37.98 -38.37
CA GLU A 637 28.26 36.68 -38.04
C GLU A 637 28.37 36.50 -36.52
N PRO A 638 28.06 35.30 -35.97
CA PRO A 638 28.19 35.02 -34.54
C PRO A 638 29.66 35.04 -34.12
N VAL A 639 29.97 35.65 -32.95
CA VAL A 639 31.32 35.73 -32.38
C VAL A 639 31.75 34.32 -31.92
N LEU A 640 32.94 33.90 -32.36
CA LEU A 640 33.55 32.64 -31.93
C LEU A 640 34.37 32.84 -30.65
N PHE A 641 33.98 32.12 -29.59
CA PHE A 641 34.68 32.06 -28.30
C PHE A 641 35.49 30.77 -28.18
N TYR A 642 36.77 30.88 -27.93
CA TYR A 642 37.71 29.77 -27.70
C TYR A 642 37.79 29.49 -26.19
N VAL A 643 36.89 28.67 -25.64
CA VAL A 643 36.79 28.40 -24.21
C VAL A 643 37.85 27.37 -23.79
N LEU A 644 38.64 27.71 -22.76
CA LEU A 644 39.65 26.81 -22.20
C LEU A 644 38.98 25.58 -21.55
N PRO A 645 39.65 24.41 -21.46
CA PRO A 645 39.05 23.17 -20.94
C PRO A 645 38.50 23.29 -19.53
N ASP A 646 39.22 23.98 -18.61
CA ASP A 646 38.79 24.11 -17.22
C ASP A 646 37.54 24.99 -17.06
N PRO A 647 37.48 26.24 -17.65
CA PRO A 647 36.22 27.00 -17.67
C PRO A 647 35.07 26.28 -18.37
N PHE A 648 35.31 25.53 -19.45
CA PHE A 648 34.27 24.72 -20.07
C PHE A 648 33.71 23.70 -19.10
N GLN A 649 34.57 22.97 -18.37
CA GLN A 649 34.16 21.96 -17.42
C GLN A 649 33.45 22.58 -16.18
N SER A 650 33.99 23.70 -15.65
CA SER A 650 33.49 24.26 -14.40
C SER A 650 32.26 25.16 -14.55
N HIS A 651 32.05 25.76 -15.73
CA HIS A 651 30.94 26.69 -15.98
C HIS A 651 29.96 26.13 -17.02
N VAL A 652 30.42 25.78 -18.25
CA VAL A 652 29.54 25.34 -19.33
C VAL A 652 29.01 23.95 -19.08
N ALA A 653 29.86 23.02 -18.61
CA ALA A 653 29.48 21.65 -18.33
C ALA A 653 29.19 21.37 -16.85
N ASN A 654 29.02 22.42 -16.04
CA ASN A 654 28.77 22.26 -14.61
C ASN A 654 27.47 21.55 -14.33
N GLY A 655 27.57 20.36 -13.74
CA GLY A 655 26.40 19.48 -13.42
C GLY A 655 26.04 18.49 -14.51
N PHE A 656 26.73 18.50 -15.65
CA PHE A 656 26.50 17.60 -16.78
C PHE A 656 27.77 16.84 -17.20
N ASN A 657 27.57 15.77 -17.96
CA ASN A 657 28.68 15.08 -18.61
C ASN A 657 29.23 15.93 -19.73
N LYS A 658 30.53 16.16 -19.72
CA LYS A 658 31.25 17.05 -20.68
C LYS A 658 31.00 16.67 -22.16
N ASP A 659 31.00 15.38 -22.49
CA ASP A 659 30.81 14.93 -23.87
C ASP A 659 29.34 15.05 -24.30
N ALA A 660 28.39 14.87 -23.36
CA ALA A 660 26.98 15.12 -23.60
C ALA A 660 26.71 16.61 -23.86
N VAL A 661 27.33 17.51 -23.07
CA VAL A 661 27.25 18.95 -23.27
C VAL A 661 27.80 19.35 -24.63
N ALA A 662 29.00 18.87 -24.99
CA ALA A 662 29.58 19.19 -26.27
C ALA A 662 28.75 18.68 -27.46
N ARG A 663 28.08 17.53 -27.31
CA ARG A 663 27.16 17.01 -28.31
C ARG A 663 25.91 17.88 -28.45
N ALA A 664 25.26 18.20 -27.34
CA ALA A 664 24.06 19.04 -27.32
C ALA A 664 24.31 20.41 -27.92
N LEU A 665 25.42 21.07 -27.55
CA LEU A 665 25.83 22.36 -28.11
C LEU A 665 26.20 22.28 -29.61
N HIS A 666 26.73 21.14 -30.03
CA HIS A 666 27.01 20.94 -31.46
C HIS A 666 25.72 20.75 -32.27
N GLU A 667 24.79 19.96 -31.77
CA GLU A 667 23.46 19.75 -32.38
C GLU A 667 22.66 21.06 -32.46
N ALA A 668 22.83 21.94 -31.47
CA ALA A 668 22.26 23.29 -31.47
C ALA A 668 23.04 24.32 -32.34
N GLY A 669 24.11 23.91 -33.06
CA GLY A 669 24.92 24.84 -33.85
C GLY A 669 25.83 25.73 -33.04
N MET A 670 25.85 25.64 -31.72
CA MET A 670 26.65 26.49 -30.82
C MET A 670 28.10 26.03 -30.63
N LEU A 671 28.44 24.77 -30.99
CA LEU A 671 29.81 24.28 -30.83
C LEU A 671 30.40 23.84 -32.18
N LYS A 672 31.54 24.46 -32.48
CA LYS A 672 32.32 24.19 -33.69
C LYS A 672 33.18 22.94 -33.53
N LYS A 673 33.01 21.95 -34.40
CA LYS A 673 33.85 20.75 -34.46
C LYS A 673 35.20 21.01 -35.19
N PRO A 674 36.25 20.22 -34.83
CA PRO A 674 37.51 20.27 -35.60
C PRO A 674 37.29 19.70 -37.00
N ALA A 675 38.07 20.19 -37.99
CA ALA A 675 38.02 19.74 -39.37
C ALA A 675 38.29 18.21 -39.53
N SER A 676 39.04 17.63 -38.58
CA SER A 676 39.32 16.18 -38.56
C SER A 676 38.10 15.30 -38.21
N GLY A 677 37.00 15.91 -37.74
CA GLY A 677 35.77 15.21 -37.28
C GLY A 677 35.93 14.41 -35.99
N ARG A 678 37.11 14.36 -35.38
CA ARG A 678 37.38 13.58 -34.15
C ARG A 678 37.46 14.51 -32.91
N GLY A 679 36.67 14.19 -31.90
CA GLY A 679 36.60 14.96 -30.64
C GLY A 679 35.85 16.28 -30.77
N TRP A 680 35.85 17.05 -29.67
CA TRP A 680 35.06 18.28 -29.51
C TRP A 680 35.90 19.54 -29.44
N GLN A 681 37.26 19.41 -29.33
CA GLN A 681 38.19 20.55 -29.16
C GLN A 681 38.77 20.94 -30.49
N ILE A 682 38.78 22.25 -30.74
CA ILE A 682 39.48 22.89 -31.84
C ILE A 682 40.81 23.50 -31.36
N ARG A 683 41.62 24.04 -32.25
CA ARG A 683 42.82 24.80 -31.91
C ARG A 683 42.58 26.29 -32.12
N THR A 684 43.05 27.10 -31.17
CA THR A 684 43.09 28.57 -31.34
C THR A 684 43.91 28.97 -32.56
N PRO A 685 43.71 30.16 -33.15
CA PRO A 685 44.70 30.81 -33.96
C PRO A 685 46.05 30.90 -33.23
N ARG A 686 47.13 31.30 -33.96
CA ARG A 686 48.44 31.55 -33.31
C ARG A 686 48.34 32.74 -32.38
N LEU A 687 48.55 32.52 -31.10
CA LEU A 687 48.49 33.56 -30.06
C LEU A 687 49.85 34.25 -29.91
N LYS A 688 49.98 35.49 -30.34
CA LYS A 688 51.24 36.24 -30.36
C LYS A 688 51.85 36.35 -28.96
N HIS A 689 51.07 36.65 -27.93
CA HIS A 689 51.53 36.78 -26.55
C HIS A 689 52.00 35.44 -25.92
N LEU A 690 51.66 34.30 -26.51
CA LEU A 690 52.16 32.96 -26.14
C LEU A 690 53.20 32.45 -27.15
N LYS A 691 53.99 33.30 -27.73
CA LYS A 691 55.05 32.98 -28.70
C LYS A 691 54.55 32.18 -29.92
N GLY A 692 53.31 32.41 -30.33
CA GLY A 692 52.69 31.76 -31.47
C GLY A 692 52.09 30.34 -31.17
N ALA A 693 51.96 29.99 -29.91
CA ALA A 693 51.32 28.74 -29.47
C ALA A 693 49.87 28.67 -29.92
N ARG A 694 49.38 27.43 -30.10
CA ARG A 694 47.97 27.12 -30.34
C ARG A 694 47.45 26.24 -29.21
N LEU A 695 46.41 26.68 -28.55
CA LEU A 695 45.79 25.92 -27.46
C LEU A 695 44.66 25.02 -27.97
N ARG A 696 44.40 23.90 -27.28
CA ARG A 696 43.21 23.07 -27.47
C ARG A 696 42.08 23.66 -26.65
N VAL A 697 40.95 23.97 -27.27
CA VAL A 697 39.83 24.71 -26.68
C VAL A 697 38.50 24.23 -27.25
N TYR A 698 37.42 24.57 -26.59
CA TYR A 698 36.07 24.40 -27.16
C TYR A 698 35.68 25.67 -27.89
N GLY A 699 35.28 25.57 -29.16
CA GLY A 699 34.84 26.72 -29.95
C GLY A 699 33.35 26.91 -29.80
N LEU A 700 32.91 27.90 -29.01
CA LEU A 700 31.50 28.22 -28.84
C LEU A 700 31.11 29.45 -29.68
N LEU A 701 29.90 29.36 -30.25
CA LEU A 701 29.26 30.44 -30.99
C LEU A 701 28.08 30.95 -30.17
N LEU A 702 27.96 32.27 -30.03
CA LEU A 702 26.76 32.88 -29.47
C LEU A 702 25.77 33.08 -30.64
N THR A 703 24.69 32.36 -30.67
CA THR A 703 23.61 32.57 -31.62
C THR A 703 22.90 33.87 -31.26
N GLN A 704 22.81 34.81 -32.19
CA GLN A 704 21.87 35.93 -32.06
C GLN A 704 20.49 35.35 -32.38
N GLU A 705 19.54 35.50 -31.44
CA GLU A 705 18.12 35.28 -31.78
C GLU A 705 17.78 36.25 -32.93
N ASP A 706 17.30 35.72 -34.05
CA ASP A 706 16.65 36.54 -35.05
C ASP A 706 15.40 37.15 -34.39
N GLU A 707 15.43 38.46 -34.11
CA GLU A 707 14.22 39.24 -33.84
C GLU A 707 13.35 39.24 -35.11
N THR A 708 12.70 38.14 -35.39
CA THR A 708 11.67 38.09 -36.43
C THR A 708 10.39 37.53 -35.84
N GLU A 709 9.45 38.44 -35.83
CA GLU A 709 8.00 38.29 -35.82
C GLU A 709 7.30 38.16 -34.47
N SER A 710 7.08 39.37 -33.88
CA SER A 710 5.78 39.64 -33.25
C SER A 710 5.03 40.57 -34.23
N ASP A 711 4.13 39.99 -35.01
CA ASP A 711 2.93 40.65 -35.49
C ASP A 711 1.70 39.79 -35.11
#